data_19c9a3dddc8f62721135216658cad330
#
_entry.id   19c9a3dddc8f62721135216658cad330
#
_cell.length_a   1.000
_cell.length_b   1.000
_cell.length_c   1.000
_cell.angle_alpha   90.00
_cell.angle_beta   90.00
_cell.angle_gamma   90.00
#
_symmetry.space_group_name_H-M   'P 1'
#
loop_
_entity.id
_entity.type
_entity.pdbx_description
1 polymer ?
#
loop_
_entity_poly.entity_id
_entity_poly.type
_entity_poly.pdbx_seq_one_letter_code
_entity_poly.pdbx_strand_id
1 'polypeptide(L)'
;MSHMNGGVRGLDSVRAEGEMDDVLLGRTKTLKELVASTPDQRNWRGILIALVVIGCVCGLIIFSVVLLTPPDVGPRVTGKRFSLADILSDSFKPPGFDGKWISGSEIVFGDASGGVSLLHVPTLIVTPLVSNFTFRRLNVEQFNVSPDKRYILLKHDAFQNRHFNHVAKYTVLQMDSEHVVSVTPFPSKDGHPELQHVGWVPGAAASLVMVHENDIYVKESPTSPVVSRLTTTGEPHVVFNGVTDYLYREYVLHSVSAVWASDDGSRLCYATFNDTGVKEAKIPLYTDKYATISQIRYPKVDTPNPTATLWVVDLDQSKTPSSRDVKPPTRVRDQDHYFTGVAWVDPDTVGVVWRNRAQNISVVTACSAPMWFCEELFVEESGPRRWVTVENVPLFSKNGTAFVGVAPLVDSTSGTYPHIHQGSTDVRHTIPVTFGPYSVFSIVGWDTENHHVYYVANTETETGERHLWRVTDVQAPTPRLQECLTCHLNYSSPPCRHFTPHMGPHNYNEVVLECEGPGVPHTVLYSILEEEVLLYIDNSTRLQKLSSQMAWPQRKDYRVKLEGGFVAQVRLSIPPEFTEEEAFIYPVVVRVGGVPGQQRVHHRWNVDWGTYLASNKSWVAMDVDVRGAGGQELGLMYKPAWNLGAVEVDDHLAVVRSLLEKLEFLDVSRVAAYGWGHGGYNAARLLAHDTDRLLACIAALNPVTDWSLYSSYYTEKYMGTSRVVPGGNYRGYEESSLLLRASSFKNRTLLLVHGSADSDVHYDHTLKLSRALTKKGIIFRQQTYTDEGHDLERVQLHLYRTLEAYLERCFPPYNEEEMSLLFGQDALP
;
A
#
# COMPACT_ATOMS: atom_id res chain seq x y z
N MET A 1 42.37 38.72 -8.53
CA MET A 1 42.86 39.92 -9.23
C MET A 1 41.68 40.84 -9.32
N SER A 2 41.68 41.73 -8.45
CA SER A 2 42.14 43.11 -8.43
C SER A 2 41.07 44.03 -8.97
N HIS A 3 40.42 44.73 -8.01
CA HIS A 3 40.57 46.14 -7.68
C HIS A 3 39.80 47.07 -8.61
N MET A 4 39.08 48.06 -8.26
CA MET A 4 39.00 49.02 -7.19
C MET A 4 37.89 50.02 -7.63
N ASN A 5 37.03 50.37 -6.67
CA ASN A 5 37.04 51.63 -5.97
C ASN A 5 36.61 52.92 -6.69
N GLY A 6 35.78 53.63 -6.02
CA GLY A 6 35.64 55.07 -5.92
C GLY A 6 34.35 55.56 -6.57
N GLY A 7 33.54 56.28 -5.90
CA GLY A 7 33.69 57.23 -4.80
C GLY A 7 32.97 58.50 -5.14
N VAL A 8 32.00 58.90 -4.32
CA VAL A 8 31.85 60.20 -3.63
C VAL A 8 31.38 61.45 -4.38
N ARG A 9 30.36 62.08 -3.76
CA ARG A 9 29.95 63.50 -3.68
C ARG A 9 29.13 64.03 -4.86
N GLY A 10 28.17 64.85 -4.72
CA GLY A 10 27.65 65.67 -3.62
C GLY A 10 27.11 66.96 -4.18
N LEU A 11 26.13 67.56 -3.48
CA LEU A 11 25.76 69.01 -3.49
C LEU A 11 25.21 69.57 -4.81
N ASP A 12 24.29 70.41 -4.94
CA ASP A 12 23.65 71.45 -4.17
C ASP A 12 22.44 71.97 -4.94
N SER A 13 21.41 72.37 -4.21
CA SER A 13 20.66 73.60 -4.19
C SER A 13 20.56 74.48 -5.48
N VAL A 14 19.41 75.08 -5.72
CA VAL A 14 19.07 76.48 -5.95
C VAL A 14 17.59 76.60 -6.33
N ARG A 15 16.75 77.17 -5.54
CA ARG A 15 15.98 78.42 -5.42
C ARG A 15 15.79 79.24 -6.67
N ALA A 16 14.53 79.60 -6.96
CA ALA A 16 14.05 80.94 -7.39
C ALA A 16 12.53 80.85 -7.61
N GLU A 17 11.64 81.49 -6.78
CA GLU A 17 11.25 82.87 -6.78
C GLU A 17 10.62 83.38 -8.08
N GLY A 18 9.47 84.08 -7.91
CA GLY A 18 8.85 85.02 -8.78
C GLY A 18 7.31 84.92 -8.76
N GLU A 19 6.60 85.61 -7.83
CA GLU A 19 6.03 87.00 -8.00
C GLU A 19 5.11 87.11 -9.17
N MET A 20 3.96 87.59 -9.10
CA MET A 20 3.26 88.95 -8.81
C MET A 20 1.88 88.77 -9.42
N ASP A 21 0.87 89.38 -9.13
CA ASP A 21 0.28 90.60 -8.69
C ASP A 21 -1.25 90.43 -8.71
N ASP A 22 -1.88 90.98 -7.86
CA ASP A 22 -2.52 92.25 -7.48
C ASP A 22 -4.01 92.33 -7.78
N VAL A 23 -4.74 92.96 -6.86
CA VAL A 23 -5.59 94.09 -6.85
C VAL A 23 -6.95 94.02 -6.10
N LEU A 24 -6.99 94.59 -4.89
CA LEU A 24 -7.79 95.68 -4.39
C LEU A 24 -9.23 95.60 -3.89
N LEU A 25 -9.37 96.25 -2.79
CA LEU A 25 -10.47 97.03 -2.13
C LEU A 25 -11.39 96.29 -1.14
N GLY A 26 -11.41 96.61 0.09
CA GLY A 26 -11.35 97.74 0.92
C GLY A 26 -12.49 97.80 1.87
N ARG A 27 -12.24 97.91 3.13
CA ARG A 27 -12.81 98.81 4.08
C ARG A 27 -12.51 98.45 5.53
N THR A 28 -11.85 99.46 6.16
CA THR A 28 -11.58 99.67 7.55
C THR A 28 -12.80 99.71 8.43
N LYS A 29 -12.68 99.19 9.67
CA LYS A 29 -13.09 99.87 10.90
C LYS A 29 -12.35 99.31 12.17
N THR A 30 -11.47 100.18 12.68
CA THR A 30 -11.12 100.58 14.01
C THR A 30 -11.14 99.65 15.17
N LEU A 31 -9.95 99.69 15.79
CA LEU A 31 -9.59 99.38 17.20
C LEU A 31 -10.63 99.67 18.26
N LYS A 32 -10.63 98.77 19.26
CA LYS A 32 -10.61 99.14 20.65
C LYS A 32 -9.93 98.08 21.48
N GLU A 33 -8.78 98.46 22.00
CA GLU A 33 -8.16 97.79 23.14
C GLU A 33 -9.04 97.89 24.36
N LEU A 34 -9.15 96.77 25.07
CA LEU A 34 -9.45 96.86 26.50
C LEU A 34 -8.61 95.68 27.14
N VAL A 35 -7.50 96.14 27.65
CA VAL A 35 -6.76 95.38 28.66
C VAL A 35 -7.58 95.30 29.94
N ALA A 36 -7.89 94.15 30.39
CA ALA A 36 -8.27 93.90 31.77
C ALA A 36 -7.73 92.58 32.23
N SER A 37 -6.68 92.71 33.02
CA SER A 37 -6.15 91.61 33.81
C SER A 37 -7.12 91.28 34.93
N THR A 38 -7.52 89.95 34.99
CA THR A 38 -8.04 89.39 36.25
C THR A 38 -7.66 87.94 36.31
N PRO A 39 -7.52 87.36 37.49
CA PRO A 39 -6.68 86.21 37.71
C PRO A 39 -7.45 84.90 37.48
N ASP A 40 -6.62 83.90 37.31
CA ASP A 40 -6.89 82.51 37.30
C ASP A 40 -8.23 81.99 37.86
N GLN A 41 -9.18 81.91 37.01
CA GLN A 41 -10.26 80.89 37.23
C GLN A 41 -10.19 79.87 36.07
N ARG A 42 -9.47 78.77 36.29
CA ARG A 42 -9.54 77.63 35.44
C ARG A 42 -11.03 77.19 35.36
N ASN A 43 -11.53 77.26 34.15
CA ASN A 43 -12.95 76.85 33.88
C ASN A 43 -13.05 75.30 33.96
N TRP A 44 -13.01 74.78 35.20
CA TRP A 44 -13.05 73.36 35.48
C TRP A 44 -14.31 72.71 34.90
N ARG A 45 -15.40 73.39 34.70
CA ARG A 45 -16.60 72.82 34.05
C ARG A 45 -16.41 72.64 32.55
N GLY A 46 -15.74 73.54 31.88
CA GLY A 46 -15.42 73.39 30.45
C GLY A 46 -14.42 72.30 30.20
N ILE A 47 -13.37 72.19 31.08
CA ILE A 47 -12.40 71.10 30.98
C ILE A 47 -13.05 69.77 31.27
N LEU A 48 -13.95 69.63 32.23
CA LEU A 48 -14.64 68.42 32.59
C LEU A 48 -15.62 67.98 31.46
N ILE A 49 -16.34 68.94 30.84
CA ILE A 49 -17.18 68.67 29.68
C ILE A 49 -16.31 68.23 28.47
N ALA A 50 -15.19 68.86 28.19
CA ALA A 50 -14.26 68.45 27.14
C ALA A 50 -13.72 67.01 27.35
N LEU A 51 -13.32 66.69 28.61
CA LEU A 51 -12.87 65.38 28.97
C LEU A 51 -13.97 64.32 28.85
N VAL A 52 -15.21 64.68 29.22
CA VAL A 52 -16.34 63.73 29.04
C VAL A 52 -16.64 63.49 27.56
N VAL A 53 -16.61 64.57 26.71
CA VAL A 53 -16.82 64.46 25.29
C VAL A 53 -15.70 63.64 24.64
N ILE A 54 -14.43 63.91 25.01
CA ILE A 54 -13.30 63.04 24.52
C ILE A 54 -13.47 61.62 24.99
N GLY A 55 -13.82 61.40 26.25
CA GLY A 55 -14.07 60.02 26.77
C GLY A 55 -15.22 59.34 26.04
N CYS A 56 -16.32 60.06 25.74
CA CYS A 56 -17.42 59.49 24.93
C CYS A 56 -16.98 59.16 23.49
N VAL A 57 -16.24 60.05 22.84
CA VAL A 57 -15.73 59.83 21.47
C VAL A 57 -14.74 58.70 21.45
N CYS A 58 -13.79 58.63 22.39
CA CYS A 58 -12.88 57.50 22.52
C CYS A 58 -13.63 56.20 22.85
N GLY A 59 -14.63 56.23 23.70
CA GLY A 59 -15.50 55.10 24.00
C GLY A 59 -16.28 54.59 22.77
N LEU A 60 -16.81 55.53 21.96
CA LEU A 60 -17.47 55.18 20.69
C LEU A 60 -16.50 54.62 19.65
N ILE A 61 -15.28 55.16 19.58
CA ILE A 61 -14.24 54.64 18.69
C ILE A 61 -13.82 53.21 19.13
N ILE A 62 -13.56 53.03 20.42
CA ILE A 62 -13.23 51.68 20.96
C ILE A 62 -14.37 50.72 20.74
N PHE A 63 -15.60 51.15 21.02
CA PHE A 63 -16.81 50.34 20.79
C PHE A 63 -17.00 49.99 19.32
N SER A 64 -16.78 50.98 18.41
CA SER A 64 -16.82 50.75 16.96
C SER A 64 -15.71 49.81 16.50
N VAL A 65 -14.49 49.98 17.01
CA VAL A 65 -13.37 49.03 16.69
C VAL A 65 -13.68 47.65 17.20
N VAL A 66 -14.18 47.49 18.43
CA VAL A 66 -14.57 46.17 18.98
C VAL A 66 -15.72 45.51 18.21
N LEU A 67 -16.69 46.32 17.72
CA LEU A 67 -17.83 45.83 16.94
C LEU A 67 -17.48 45.51 15.48
N LEU A 68 -16.54 46.27 14.89
CA LEU A 68 -16.15 46.17 13.49
C LEU A 68 -14.90 45.30 13.28
N THR A 69 -14.10 45.05 14.32
CA THR A 69 -13.03 44.08 14.26
C THR A 69 -13.68 42.72 14.42
N PRO A 70 -13.63 41.83 13.39
CA PRO A 70 -14.06 40.47 13.56
C PRO A 70 -13.25 39.86 14.74
N PRO A 71 -13.83 39.00 15.55
CA PRO A 71 -13.10 38.32 16.61
C PRO A 71 -11.86 37.71 15.99
N ASP A 72 -10.70 37.94 16.62
CA ASP A 72 -9.43 37.37 16.20
C ASP A 72 -9.60 35.82 16.31
N VAL A 73 -10.06 35.26 15.20
CA VAL A 73 -10.15 33.81 15.06
C VAL A 73 -8.70 33.42 15.01
N GLY A 74 -8.18 32.87 16.11
CA GLY A 74 -6.81 32.40 16.22
C GLY A 74 -6.42 31.57 15.01
N PRO A 75 -5.17 31.16 14.85
CA PRO A 75 -4.72 30.51 13.62
C PRO A 75 -5.71 29.41 13.22
N ARG A 76 -6.32 29.55 12.05
CA ARG A 76 -7.37 28.63 11.50
C ARG A 76 -6.94 27.19 11.49
N VAL A 77 -5.64 26.95 11.53
CA VAL A 77 -5.02 25.62 11.53
C VAL A 77 -4.13 25.49 12.75
N THR A 78 -4.42 24.51 13.60
CA THR A 78 -3.56 24.11 14.71
C THR A 78 -2.59 23.03 14.24
N GLY A 79 -1.28 23.25 14.44
CA GLY A 79 -0.24 22.31 14.09
C GLY A 79 0.58 22.71 12.85
N LYS A 80 1.64 21.93 12.62
CA LYS A 80 2.54 22.09 11.48
C LYS A 80 1.95 21.40 10.25
N ARG A 81 1.98 22.04 9.08
CA ARG A 81 1.61 21.42 7.81
C ARG A 81 2.62 20.34 7.40
N PHE A 82 2.16 19.28 6.79
CA PHE A 82 3.04 18.20 6.32
C PHE A 82 3.95 18.68 5.20
N SER A 83 5.26 18.46 5.34
CA SER A 83 6.24 18.68 4.27
C SER A 83 6.48 17.38 3.47
N LEU A 84 7.11 17.48 2.28
CA LEU A 84 7.55 16.28 1.56
C LEU A 84 8.53 15.44 2.37
N ALA A 85 9.36 16.06 3.20
CA ALA A 85 10.26 15.32 4.08
C ALA A 85 9.51 14.51 5.16
N ASP A 86 8.41 15.05 5.68
CA ASP A 86 7.61 14.36 6.68
C ASP A 86 6.95 13.09 6.08
N ILE A 87 6.39 13.15 4.86
CA ILE A 87 5.74 12.00 4.22
C ILE A 87 6.71 10.96 3.64
N LEU A 88 7.97 11.33 3.40
CA LEU A 88 9.00 10.44 2.88
C LEU A 88 9.86 9.82 3.98
N SER A 89 9.78 10.36 5.18
CA SER A 89 10.51 9.82 6.34
C SER A 89 9.73 8.68 7.00
N ASP A 90 10.44 7.75 7.62
CA ASP A 90 9.83 6.71 8.45
C ASP A 90 9.21 7.24 9.76
N SER A 91 9.22 8.58 9.96
CA SER A 91 8.72 9.19 11.18
C SER A 91 7.22 8.97 11.41
N PHE A 92 6.43 8.91 10.33
CA PHE A 92 4.99 8.69 10.35
C PHE A 92 4.58 7.27 9.93
N LYS A 93 5.56 6.41 9.64
CA LYS A 93 5.32 5.01 9.37
C LYS A 93 5.11 4.28 10.70
N PRO A 94 3.96 3.63 10.91
CA PRO A 94 3.77 2.85 12.12
C PRO A 94 4.73 1.66 12.11
N PRO A 95 5.30 1.29 13.25
CA PRO A 95 5.94 0.00 13.39
C PRO A 95 4.84 -1.07 13.24
N GLY A 96 4.94 -1.93 12.22
CA GLY A 96 4.06 -3.10 12.10
C GLY A 96 4.41 -4.11 13.19
N PHE A 97 3.47 -4.98 13.54
CA PHE A 97 3.75 -6.08 14.43
C PHE A 97 4.59 -7.15 13.71
N ASP A 98 5.84 -7.26 14.07
CA ASP A 98 6.79 -8.25 13.53
C ASP A 98 6.84 -9.52 14.38
N GLY A 99 5.96 -9.62 15.38
CA GLY A 99 5.93 -10.71 16.33
C GLY A 99 5.34 -11.99 15.78
N LYS A 100 5.73 -13.10 16.39
CA LYS A 100 5.25 -14.44 16.07
C LYS A 100 4.95 -15.22 17.33
N TRP A 101 3.83 -15.91 17.34
CA TRP A 101 3.56 -16.95 18.33
C TRP A 101 4.53 -18.11 18.13
N ILE A 102 5.27 -18.46 19.16
CA ILE A 102 6.17 -19.63 19.16
C ILE A 102 5.58 -20.82 19.92
N SER A 103 4.54 -20.59 20.68
CA SER A 103 3.71 -21.62 21.33
C SER A 103 2.32 -21.02 21.63
N GLY A 104 1.38 -21.81 22.14
CA GLY A 104 0.08 -21.31 22.60
C GLY A 104 0.13 -20.32 23.77
N SER A 105 1.30 -20.10 24.39
CA SER A 105 1.47 -19.24 25.57
C SER A 105 2.60 -18.23 25.44
N GLU A 106 3.31 -18.19 24.30
CA GLU A 106 4.50 -17.33 24.16
C GLU A 106 4.55 -16.65 22.79
N ILE A 107 4.86 -15.36 22.83
CA ILE A 107 5.01 -14.51 21.67
C ILE A 107 6.42 -13.90 21.67
N VAL A 108 7.14 -13.98 20.56
CA VAL A 108 8.40 -13.26 20.34
C VAL A 108 8.12 -12.09 19.40
N PHE A 109 8.60 -10.91 19.74
CA PHE A 109 8.37 -9.68 18.97
C PHE A 109 9.51 -8.69 19.11
N GLY A 110 9.66 -7.79 18.13
CA GLY A 110 10.56 -6.64 18.22
C GLY A 110 10.02 -5.61 19.19
N ASP A 111 10.82 -5.25 20.18
CA ASP A 111 10.42 -4.31 21.22
C ASP A 111 10.70 -2.84 20.83
N ALA A 112 10.09 -1.91 21.57
CA ALA A 112 10.23 -0.47 21.33
C ALA A 112 11.68 0.04 21.47
N SER A 113 12.57 -0.73 22.09
CA SER A 113 14.01 -0.40 22.17
C SER A 113 14.77 -0.77 20.89
N GLY A 114 14.14 -1.55 20.01
CA GLY A 114 14.72 -2.11 18.79
C GLY A 114 15.49 -3.41 19.03
N GLY A 115 15.23 -4.10 20.13
CA GLY A 115 15.67 -5.45 20.45
C GLY A 115 14.57 -6.47 20.19
N VAL A 116 14.75 -7.71 20.66
CA VAL A 116 13.76 -8.79 20.62
C VAL A 116 13.38 -9.21 22.02
N SER A 117 12.10 -9.29 22.29
CA SER A 117 11.54 -9.69 23.58
C SER A 117 10.56 -10.85 23.45
N LEU A 118 10.44 -11.62 24.51
CA LEU A 118 9.49 -12.72 24.69
C LEU A 118 8.39 -12.29 25.65
N LEU A 119 7.14 -12.39 25.23
CA LEU A 119 5.97 -12.24 26.08
C LEU A 119 5.44 -13.61 26.48
N HIS A 120 5.37 -13.90 27.77
CA HIS A 120 4.67 -15.05 28.31
C HIS A 120 3.21 -14.64 28.62
N VAL A 121 2.27 -15.08 27.78
CA VAL A 121 0.89 -14.61 27.76
C VAL A 121 0.15 -14.85 29.09
N PRO A 122 0.21 -16.05 29.74
CA PRO A 122 -0.51 -16.28 30.99
C PRO A 122 -0.10 -15.39 32.17
N THR A 123 1.15 -14.90 32.19
CA THR A 123 1.67 -14.06 33.28
C THR A 123 1.84 -12.60 32.86
N LEU A 124 1.71 -12.29 31.59
CA LEU A 124 1.95 -10.96 30.98
C LEU A 124 3.37 -10.43 31.22
N ILE A 125 4.32 -11.36 31.46
CA ILE A 125 5.72 -10.98 31.69
C ILE A 125 6.45 -10.88 30.35
N VAL A 126 7.09 -9.72 30.11
CA VAL A 126 7.96 -9.50 28.95
C VAL A 126 9.41 -9.66 29.38
N THR A 127 10.14 -10.54 28.72
CA THR A 127 11.56 -10.84 28.97
C THR A 127 12.38 -10.49 27.73
N PRO A 128 13.39 -9.61 27.83
CA PRO A 128 14.26 -9.30 26.70
C PRO A 128 15.12 -10.51 26.34
N LEU A 129 15.15 -10.88 25.05
CA LEU A 129 15.97 -11.99 24.54
C LEU A 129 17.26 -11.48 23.89
N VAL A 130 17.18 -10.42 23.08
CA VAL A 130 18.35 -9.85 22.38
C VAL A 130 18.30 -8.33 22.43
N SER A 131 19.43 -7.73 22.75
CA SER A 131 19.56 -6.27 22.85
C SER A 131 19.64 -5.60 21.47
N ASN A 132 19.17 -4.37 21.39
CA ASN A 132 19.28 -3.50 20.22
C ASN A 132 20.75 -3.32 19.72
N PHE A 133 21.74 -3.43 20.61
CA PHE A 133 23.15 -3.32 20.23
C PHE A 133 23.55 -4.38 19.18
N THR A 134 23.11 -5.63 19.35
CA THR A 134 23.38 -6.73 18.42
C THR A 134 22.69 -6.49 17.08
N PHE A 135 21.44 -6.03 17.09
CA PHE A 135 20.68 -5.70 15.89
C PHE A 135 21.33 -4.60 15.05
N ARG A 136 21.72 -3.49 15.69
CA ARG A 136 22.40 -2.38 15.00
C ARG A 136 23.77 -2.75 14.49
N ARG A 137 24.54 -3.53 15.25
CA ARG A 137 25.90 -3.95 14.86
C ARG A 137 25.89 -4.80 13.59
N LEU A 138 24.89 -5.65 13.44
CA LEU A 138 24.76 -6.56 12.30
C LEU A 138 23.83 -6.02 11.19
N ASN A 139 23.21 -4.86 11.38
CA ASN A 139 22.20 -4.32 10.47
C ASN A 139 21.08 -5.33 10.19
N VAL A 140 20.50 -5.90 11.26
CA VAL A 140 19.49 -6.97 11.16
C VAL A 140 18.19 -6.42 10.60
N GLU A 141 17.65 -7.09 9.58
CA GLU A 141 16.39 -6.76 8.92
C GLU A 141 15.25 -7.67 9.38
N GLN A 142 15.55 -8.94 9.64
CA GLN A 142 14.56 -9.93 10.06
C GLN A 142 15.19 -10.92 11.05
N PHE A 143 14.37 -11.45 11.95
CA PHE A 143 14.78 -12.49 12.90
C PHE A 143 13.78 -13.65 12.94
N ASN A 144 14.23 -14.83 13.32
CA ASN A 144 13.39 -16.00 13.53
C ASN A 144 13.98 -16.88 14.64
N VAL A 145 13.16 -17.24 15.61
CA VAL A 145 13.58 -18.10 16.74
C VAL A 145 13.54 -19.56 16.34
N SER A 146 14.53 -20.35 16.78
CA SER A 146 14.57 -21.79 16.52
C SER A 146 13.43 -22.52 17.27
N PRO A 147 12.97 -23.68 16.77
CA PRO A 147 11.92 -24.47 17.44
C PRO A 147 12.28 -24.88 18.87
N ASP A 148 13.56 -25.12 19.15
CA ASP A 148 14.08 -25.47 20.49
C ASP A 148 14.34 -24.27 21.39
N LYS A 149 14.06 -23.02 20.90
CA LYS A 149 14.23 -21.76 21.62
C LYS A 149 15.66 -21.48 22.13
N ARG A 150 16.68 -22.09 21.52
CA ARG A 150 18.10 -21.87 21.89
C ARG A 150 18.82 -20.90 20.96
N TYR A 151 18.30 -20.71 19.77
CA TYR A 151 18.94 -19.91 18.74
C TYR A 151 17.98 -18.90 18.11
N ILE A 152 18.54 -17.79 17.66
CA ILE A 152 17.85 -16.80 16.82
C ILE A 152 18.61 -16.70 15.50
N LEU A 153 17.91 -16.95 14.40
CA LEU A 153 18.39 -16.71 13.05
C LEU A 153 18.19 -15.23 12.71
N LEU A 154 19.26 -14.56 12.31
CA LEU A 154 19.29 -13.15 11.94
C LEU A 154 19.62 -13.04 10.45
N LYS A 155 18.75 -12.35 9.71
CA LYS A 155 18.97 -11.97 8.32
C LYS A 155 19.47 -10.53 8.28
N HIS A 156 20.56 -10.30 7.55
CA HIS A 156 21.17 -8.99 7.44
C HIS A 156 21.85 -8.77 6.08
N ASP A 157 22.17 -7.52 5.76
CA ASP A 157 22.81 -7.13 4.50
C ASP A 157 22.06 -7.69 3.27
N ALA A 158 20.71 -7.66 3.28
CA ALA A 158 19.95 -8.11 2.16
C ALA A 158 20.04 -7.11 0.99
N PHE A 159 20.22 -7.62 -0.21
CA PHE A 159 20.22 -6.80 -1.41
C PHE A 159 19.73 -7.60 -2.62
N GLN A 160 19.29 -6.86 -3.61
CA GLN A 160 18.96 -7.42 -4.92
C GLN A 160 20.18 -7.27 -5.84
N ASN A 161 20.66 -8.39 -6.36
CA ASN A 161 21.81 -8.38 -7.26
C ASN A 161 21.43 -7.85 -8.67
N ARG A 162 22.44 -7.69 -9.57
CA ARG A 162 22.23 -7.19 -10.94
C ARG A 162 21.29 -8.04 -11.80
N HIS A 163 20.95 -9.24 -11.36
CA HIS A 163 20.05 -10.18 -12.03
C HIS A 163 18.70 -10.29 -11.32
N PHE A 164 18.39 -9.32 -10.46
CA PHE A 164 17.15 -9.25 -9.69
C PHE A 164 16.92 -10.42 -8.73
N ASN A 165 17.98 -11.18 -8.37
CA ASN A 165 17.92 -12.18 -7.34
C ASN A 165 18.12 -11.53 -5.97
N HIS A 166 17.29 -11.91 -5.01
CA HIS A 166 17.42 -11.49 -3.62
C HIS A 166 18.41 -12.41 -2.91
N VAL A 167 19.40 -11.83 -2.28
CA VAL A 167 20.39 -12.54 -1.46
C VAL A 167 20.63 -11.77 -0.17
N ALA A 168 21.01 -12.48 0.88
CA ALA A 168 21.31 -11.90 2.18
C ALA A 168 22.41 -12.71 2.89
N LYS A 169 22.99 -12.13 3.93
CA LYS A 169 23.81 -12.87 4.88
C LYS A 169 22.96 -13.32 6.05
N TYR A 170 23.30 -14.47 6.59
CA TYR A 170 22.59 -15.06 7.71
C TYR A 170 23.54 -15.42 8.84
N THR A 171 23.10 -15.12 10.04
CA THR A 171 23.87 -15.37 11.26
C THR A 171 22.93 -15.97 12.30
N VAL A 172 23.39 -16.96 13.02
CA VAL A 172 22.67 -17.52 14.15
C VAL A 172 23.30 -17.03 15.45
N LEU A 173 22.51 -16.48 16.33
CA LEU A 173 22.85 -16.08 17.69
C LEU A 173 22.39 -17.18 18.64
N GLN A 174 23.31 -17.72 19.44
CA GLN A 174 22.98 -18.61 20.55
C GLN A 174 22.59 -17.78 21.77
N MET A 175 21.36 -17.98 22.29
CA MET A 175 20.80 -17.10 23.32
C MET A 175 21.54 -17.20 24.67
N ASP A 176 21.98 -18.40 25.07
CA ASP A 176 22.65 -18.61 26.38
C ASP A 176 24.03 -18.00 26.48
N SER A 177 24.77 -17.93 25.38
CA SER A 177 26.18 -17.51 25.35
C SER A 177 26.45 -16.24 24.57
N GLU A 178 25.44 -15.67 23.92
CA GLU A 178 25.55 -14.58 22.93
C GLU A 178 26.57 -14.89 21.81
N HIS A 179 26.88 -16.18 21.61
CA HIS A 179 27.82 -16.60 20.57
C HIS A 179 27.18 -16.49 19.20
N VAL A 180 27.88 -15.85 18.28
CA VAL A 180 27.40 -15.60 16.91
C VAL A 180 28.07 -16.56 15.95
N VAL A 181 27.28 -17.31 15.18
CA VAL A 181 27.72 -18.27 14.17
C VAL A 181 27.21 -17.87 12.80
N SER A 182 28.11 -17.73 11.83
CA SER A 182 27.71 -17.51 10.43
C SER A 182 27.10 -18.77 9.83
N VAL A 183 25.99 -18.61 9.11
CA VAL A 183 25.35 -19.73 8.39
C VAL A 183 26.04 -19.92 7.03
N THR A 184 26.62 -21.10 6.83
CA THR A 184 27.33 -21.43 5.59
C THR A 184 26.95 -22.83 5.12
N PRO A 185 26.75 -23.07 3.80
CA PRO A 185 26.52 -24.41 3.25
C PRO A 185 27.79 -25.26 3.21
N PHE A 186 29.00 -24.64 3.21
CA PHE A 186 30.29 -25.31 3.29
C PHE A 186 31.32 -24.40 3.97
N PRO A 187 32.43 -24.96 4.47
CA PRO A 187 33.52 -24.17 5.05
C PRO A 187 34.05 -23.15 4.02
N SER A 188 33.75 -21.89 4.23
CA SER A 188 34.21 -20.79 3.37
C SER A 188 35.36 -20.06 4.02
N LYS A 189 36.39 -19.69 3.23
CA LYS A 189 37.49 -18.83 3.70
C LYS A 189 37.01 -17.40 3.98
N ASP A 190 35.94 -16.95 3.33
CA ASP A 190 35.41 -15.59 3.40
C ASP A 190 34.31 -15.41 4.47
N GLY A 191 33.96 -16.46 5.21
CA GLY A 191 33.20 -16.41 6.47
C GLY A 191 31.70 -16.14 6.37
N HIS A 192 31.18 -15.43 5.35
CA HIS A 192 29.77 -15.03 5.24
C HIS A 192 29.29 -15.10 3.78
N PRO A 193 28.90 -16.30 3.28
CA PRO A 193 28.36 -16.40 1.93
C PRO A 193 27.00 -15.71 1.84
N GLU A 194 26.70 -15.20 0.64
CA GLU A 194 25.37 -14.70 0.30
C GLU A 194 24.45 -15.89 0.00
N LEU A 195 23.36 -15.99 0.74
CA LEU A 195 22.38 -17.06 0.61
C LEU A 195 21.06 -16.48 0.09
N GLN A 196 20.36 -17.25 -0.73
CA GLN A 196 19.07 -16.87 -1.27
C GLN A 196 17.95 -17.04 -0.24
N HIS A 197 18.04 -18.09 0.59
CA HIS A 197 17.10 -18.38 1.67
C HIS A 197 17.76 -19.17 2.80
N VAL A 198 17.35 -18.91 4.03
CA VAL A 198 17.61 -19.76 5.21
C VAL A 198 16.37 -19.78 6.10
N GLY A 199 16.00 -20.97 6.56
CA GLY A 199 14.87 -21.16 7.47
C GLY A 199 15.11 -22.30 8.46
N TRP A 200 14.40 -22.26 9.60
CA TRP A 200 14.36 -23.38 10.53
C TRP A 200 13.48 -24.51 10.00
N VAL A 201 13.87 -25.75 10.26
CA VAL A 201 13.02 -26.92 10.05
C VAL A 201 12.22 -27.13 11.35
N PRO A 202 10.87 -27.12 11.30
CA PRO A 202 10.03 -27.36 12.48
C PRO A 202 10.29 -28.76 13.08
N GLY A 203 9.91 -28.98 14.35
CA GLY A 203 9.99 -30.25 15.02
C GLY A 203 11.39 -30.82 15.30
N ALA A 204 12.41 -30.38 14.58
CA ALA A 204 13.78 -30.81 14.71
C ALA A 204 14.60 -29.86 15.63
N ALA A 205 15.64 -30.42 16.27
CA ALA A 205 16.51 -29.66 17.16
C ALA A 205 17.38 -28.65 16.36
N ALA A 206 16.83 -27.47 16.06
CA ALA A 206 17.50 -26.35 15.39
C ALA A 206 18.15 -26.70 14.04
N SER A 207 17.52 -27.59 13.24
CA SER A 207 17.96 -27.85 11.87
C SER A 207 17.65 -26.67 10.94
N LEU A 208 18.52 -26.44 9.97
CA LEU A 208 18.42 -25.34 9.00
C LEU A 208 18.27 -25.89 7.57
N VAL A 209 17.33 -25.34 6.83
CA VAL A 209 17.29 -25.44 5.38
C VAL A 209 17.87 -24.15 4.77
N MET A 210 18.74 -24.29 3.78
CA MET A 210 19.43 -23.18 3.12
C MET A 210 19.35 -23.33 1.61
N VAL A 211 19.29 -22.22 0.89
CA VAL A 211 19.41 -22.20 -0.58
C VAL A 211 20.60 -21.33 -0.97
N HIS A 212 21.51 -21.93 -1.73
CA HIS A 212 22.70 -21.30 -2.26
C HIS A 212 22.92 -21.72 -3.71
N GLU A 213 23.17 -20.74 -4.59
CA GLU A 213 23.33 -20.97 -6.03
C GLU A 213 22.24 -21.85 -6.64
N ASN A 214 20.97 -21.57 -6.27
CA ASN A 214 19.76 -22.28 -6.72
C ASN A 214 19.66 -23.75 -6.31
N ASP A 215 20.43 -24.21 -5.32
CA ASP A 215 20.33 -25.57 -4.77
C ASP A 215 20.09 -25.55 -3.27
N ILE A 216 19.39 -26.61 -2.82
CA ILE A 216 18.93 -26.77 -1.43
C ILE A 216 19.97 -27.56 -0.63
N TYR A 217 20.28 -27.06 0.56
CA TYR A 217 21.15 -27.67 1.56
C TYR A 217 20.45 -27.75 2.89
N VAL A 218 20.69 -28.83 3.65
CA VAL A 218 20.17 -29.02 5.00
C VAL A 218 21.32 -29.24 5.97
N LYS A 219 21.23 -28.59 7.13
CA LYS A 219 22.20 -28.65 8.20
C LYS A 219 21.49 -29.04 9.50
N GLU A 220 21.97 -30.07 10.22
CA GLU A 220 21.31 -30.59 11.45
C GLU A 220 21.25 -29.58 12.59
N SER A 221 22.26 -28.76 12.71
CA SER A 221 22.32 -27.67 13.70
C SER A 221 23.23 -26.55 13.22
N PRO A 222 23.12 -25.34 13.75
CA PRO A 222 23.98 -24.20 13.36
C PRO A 222 25.46 -24.50 13.47
N THR A 223 25.87 -25.31 14.46
CA THR A 223 27.25 -25.67 14.77
C THR A 223 27.71 -26.98 14.12
N SER A 224 26.82 -27.75 13.52
CA SER A 224 27.20 -29.03 12.87
C SER A 224 28.11 -28.76 11.65
N PRO A 225 29.19 -29.53 11.49
CA PRO A 225 30.02 -29.47 10.28
C PRO A 225 29.35 -30.21 9.10
N VAL A 226 28.35 -31.06 9.38
CA VAL A 226 27.68 -31.88 8.36
C VAL A 226 26.59 -31.09 7.66
N VAL A 227 26.68 -31.07 6.34
CA VAL A 227 25.69 -30.43 5.48
C VAL A 227 25.30 -31.41 4.38
N SER A 228 24.00 -31.64 4.21
CA SER A 228 23.46 -32.50 3.15
C SER A 228 22.94 -31.62 1.99
N ARG A 229 23.46 -31.85 0.78
CA ARG A 229 22.92 -31.19 -0.44
C ARG A 229 21.77 -32.05 -0.98
N LEU A 230 20.57 -31.46 -1.08
CA LEU A 230 19.37 -32.16 -1.52
C LEU A 230 19.18 -32.11 -3.04
N THR A 231 19.59 -31.01 -3.67
CA THR A 231 19.45 -30.82 -5.14
C THR A 231 20.80 -30.50 -5.78
N THR A 232 20.94 -30.83 -7.06
CA THR A 232 22.17 -30.62 -7.85
C THR A 232 21.86 -30.09 -9.25
N THR A 233 20.64 -29.69 -9.52
CA THR A 233 20.15 -29.22 -10.83
C THR A 233 20.09 -27.71 -10.94
N GLY A 234 20.45 -27.00 -9.86
CA GLY A 234 20.47 -25.55 -9.85
C GLY A 234 21.38 -24.98 -10.97
N GLU A 235 20.83 -24.11 -11.80
CA GLU A 235 21.55 -23.40 -12.85
C GLU A 235 21.25 -21.90 -12.71
N PRO A 236 22.28 -21.04 -12.66
CA PRO A 236 22.08 -19.61 -12.52
C PRO A 236 21.13 -19.05 -13.57
N HIS A 237 20.11 -18.34 -13.16
CA HIS A 237 19.09 -17.67 -14.00
C HIS A 237 18.22 -18.61 -14.85
N VAL A 238 18.30 -19.91 -14.69
CA VAL A 238 17.57 -20.89 -15.51
C VAL A 238 16.81 -21.91 -14.68
N VAL A 239 17.48 -22.56 -13.72
CA VAL A 239 16.85 -23.57 -12.87
C VAL A 239 16.99 -23.17 -11.41
N PHE A 240 15.87 -23.08 -10.73
CA PHE A 240 15.78 -22.65 -9.33
C PHE A 240 15.17 -23.78 -8.50
N ASN A 241 15.86 -24.24 -7.47
CA ASN A 241 15.37 -25.22 -6.51
C ASN A 241 15.20 -24.56 -5.14
N GLY A 242 14.01 -24.62 -4.57
CA GLY A 242 13.70 -24.10 -3.23
C GLY A 242 13.62 -22.59 -3.12
N VAL A 243 13.88 -21.87 -4.19
CA VAL A 243 13.63 -20.43 -4.36
C VAL A 243 12.88 -20.18 -5.64
N THR A 244 12.10 -19.13 -5.65
CA THR A 244 11.24 -18.75 -6.79
C THR A 244 12.04 -18.10 -7.92
N ASP A 245 11.59 -18.35 -9.16
CA ASP A 245 11.95 -17.55 -10.33
C ASP A 245 11.27 -16.16 -10.24
N TYR A 246 11.47 -15.33 -11.26
CA TYR A 246 10.92 -13.99 -11.31
C TYR A 246 9.38 -14.00 -11.30
N LEU A 247 8.73 -14.85 -12.13
CA LEU A 247 7.26 -14.88 -12.25
C LEU A 247 6.59 -15.29 -10.93
N TYR A 248 7.08 -16.34 -10.30
CA TYR A 248 6.51 -16.84 -9.05
C TYR A 248 6.76 -15.91 -7.88
N ARG A 249 7.92 -15.25 -7.84
CA ARG A 249 8.24 -14.30 -6.78
C ARG A 249 7.35 -13.06 -6.83
N GLU A 250 7.20 -12.45 -8.01
CA GLU A 250 6.52 -11.15 -8.12
C GLU A 250 5.00 -11.30 -8.25
N TYR A 251 4.50 -12.39 -8.83
CA TYR A 251 3.07 -12.47 -9.19
C TYR A 251 2.30 -13.65 -8.60
N VAL A 252 2.94 -14.76 -8.25
CA VAL A 252 2.23 -15.99 -7.88
C VAL A 252 2.31 -16.27 -6.39
N LEU A 253 3.52 -16.44 -5.83
CA LEU A 253 3.74 -16.79 -4.43
C LEU A 253 4.07 -15.57 -3.56
N HIS A 254 4.50 -14.46 -4.16
CA HIS A 254 4.98 -13.26 -3.47
C HIS A 254 6.02 -13.56 -2.38
N SER A 255 6.88 -14.54 -2.65
CA SER A 255 7.89 -15.05 -1.73
C SER A 255 9.16 -15.44 -2.48
N VAL A 256 10.32 -15.18 -1.87
CA VAL A 256 11.61 -15.68 -2.36
C VAL A 256 11.75 -17.17 -2.06
N SER A 257 11.17 -17.65 -0.94
CA SER A 257 11.24 -19.05 -0.52
C SER A 257 10.20 -19.90 -1.24
N ALA A 258 10.61 -21.08 -1.69
CA ALA A 258 9.77 -22.13 -2.25
C ALA A 258 10.09 -23.48 -1.59
N VAL A 259 10.25 -23.46 -0.26
CA VAL A 259 10.44 -24.63 0.60
C VAL A 259 9.45 -24.63 1.74
N TRP A 260 8.89 -25.80 2.05
CA TRP A 260 7.89 -26.00 3.11
C TRP A 260 8.27 -27.27 3.87
N ALA A 261 8.64 -27.15 5.12
CA ALA A 261 8.95 -28.31 5.97
C ALA A 261 7.69 -28.79 6.71
N SER A 262 7.57 -30.11 6.92
CA SER A 262 6.51 -30.69 7.75
C SER A 262 6.66 -30.27 9.20
N ASP A 263 5.55 -30.21 9.96
CA ASP A 263 5.55 -29.74 11.35
C ASP A 263 6.41 -30.63 12.28
N ASP A 264 6.55 -31.90 11.95
CA ASP A 264 7.44 -32.85 12.66
C ASP A 264 8.89 -32.79 12.19
N GLY A 265 9.19 -32.02 11.14
CA GLY A 265 10.52 -31.87 10.54
C GLY A 265 11.03 -33.12 9.81
N SER A 266 10.20 -34.12 9.56
CA SER A 266 10.61 -35.36 8.89
C SER A 266 10.74 -35.22 7.38
N ARG A 267 10.03 -34.26 6.77
CA ARG A 267 9.98 -34.06 5.32
C ARG A 267 10.07 -32.60 4.91
N LEU A 268 10.52 -32.43 3.68
CA LEU A 268 10.56 -31.11 3.01
C LEU A 268 9.86 -31.19 1.66
N CYS A 269 8.85 -30.34 1.47
CA CYS A 269 8.30 -30.03 0.15
C CYS A 269 9.07 -28.86 -0.43
N TYR A 270 9.45 -28.91 -1.70
CA TYR A 270 10.11 -27.80 -2.40
C TYR A 270 9.69 -27.71 -3.85
N ALA A 271 9.82 -26.51 -4.42
CA ALA A 271 9.57 -26.28 -5.83
C ALA A 271 10.86 -26.21 -6.64
N THR A 272 10.78 -26.68 -7.87
CA THR A 272 11.77 -26.46 -8.92
C THR A 272 11.11 -25.66 -10.04
N PHE A 273 11.70 -24.52 -10.40
CA PHE A 273 11.29 -23.69 -11.54
C PHE A 273 12.34 -23.79 -12.65
N ASN A 274 11.87 -24.03 -13.87
CA ASN A 274 12.74 -24.14 -15.04
C ASN A 274 12.31 -23.11 -16.09
N ASP A 275 13.16 -22.12 -16.30
CA ASP A 275 12.97 -20.97 -17.19
C ASP A 275 13.61 -21.16 -18.57
N THR A 276 14.08 -22.34 -18.93
CA THR A 276 14.77 -22.59 -20.22
C THR A 276 13.94 -22.09 -21.41
N GLY A 277 12.61 -22.23 -21.36
CA GLY A 277 11.69 -21.77 -22.41
C GLY A 277 11.33 -20.29 -22.36
N VAL A 278 11.62 -19.60 -21.25
CA VAL A 278 11.21 -18.21 -21.03
C VAL A 278 12.14 -17.23 -21.71
N LYS A 279 11.57 -16.25 -22.41
CA LYS A 279 12.34 -15.21 -23.10
C LYS A 279 12.93 -14.19 -22.13
N GLU A 280 14.11 -13.70 -22.46
CA GLU A 280 14.80 -12.67 -21.68
C GLU A 280 14.34 -11.26 -22.03
N ALA A 281 14.03 -10.47 -21.01
CA ALA A 281 13.93 -9.02 -21.07
C ALA A 281 15.30 -8.43 -20.74
N LYS A 282 15.72 -7.41 -21.50
CA LYS A 282 17.03 -6.75 -21.36
C LYS A 282 16.85 -5.35 -20.82
N ILE A 283 17.46 -5.08 -19.68
CA ILE A 283 17.38 -3.81 -18.98
C ILE A 283 18.78 -3.16 -18.96
N PRO A 284 18.99 -2.03 -19.65
CA PRO A 284 20.25 -1.32 -19.60
C PRO A 284 20.40 -0.59 -18.26
N LEU A 285 21.56 -0.75 -17.61
CA LEU A 285 21.99 -0.05 -16.42
C LEU A 285 23.16 0.88 -16.74
N TYR A 286 23.14 2.10 -16.22
CA TYR A 286 24.08 3.18 -16.56
C TYR A 286 25.00 3.57 -15.40
N THR A 287 25.09 2.75 -14.37
CA THR A 287 25.92 2.99 -13.17
C THR A 287 27.41 3.03 -13.47
N ASP A 288 27.88 2.31 -14.51
CA ASP A 288 29.29 2.19 -14.86
C ASP A 288 29.68 3.12 -16.03
N LYS A 289 30.97 3.21 -16.33
CA LYS A 289 31.50 3.99 -17.46
C LYS A 289 30.87 3.60 -18.81
N TYR A 290 30.53 2.33 -18.98
CA TYR A 290 29.76 1.80 -20.11
C TYR A 290 28.49 1.18 -19.56
N ALA A 291 27.35 1.36 -20.27
CA ALA A 291 26.10 0.73 -19.90
C ALA A 291 26.26 -0.80 -19.88
N THR A 292 25.81 -1.39 -18.78
CA THR A 292 25.72 -2.85 -18.64
C THR A 292 24.28 -3.29 -18.91
N ILE A 293 24.10 -4.54 -19.33
CA ILE A 293 22.75 -5.09 -19.59
C ILE A 293 22.45 -6.13 -18.52
N SER A 294 21.42 -5.87 -17.73
CA SER A 294 20.78 -6.88 -16.89
C SER A 294 19.78 -7.68 -17.71
N GLN A 295 19.62 -8.96 -17.41
CA GLN A 295 18.73 -9.88 -18.09
C GLN A 295 17.80 -10.54 -17.09
N ILE A 296 16.49 -10.53 -17.40
CA ILE A 296 15.47 -11.18 -16.61
C ILE A 296 14.66 -12.10 -17.52
N ARG A 297 14.41 -13.33 -17.10
CA ARG A 297 13.47 -14.20 -17.79
C ARG A 297 12.06 -13.78 -17.42
N TYR A 298 11.39 -13.13 -18.38
CA TYR A 298 10.10 -12.47 -18.15
C TYR A 298 9.09 -12.93 -19.21
N PRO A 299 8.11 -13.76 -18.84
CA PRO A 299 7.10 -14.22 -19.78
C PRO A 299 6.07 -13.14 -20.04
N LYS A 300 5.93 -12.71 -21.29
CA LYS A 300 4.86 -11.84 -21.75
C LYS A 300 3.65 -12.65 -22.21
N VAL A 301 2.54 -11.98 -22.46
CA VAL A 301 1.30 -12.59 -22.97
C VAL A 301 1.59 -13.54 -24.14
N ASP A 302 0.99 -14.72 -24.10
CA ASP A 302 1.10 -15.77 -25.13
C ASP A 302 2.53 -16.30 -25.39
N THR A 303 3.49 -15.99 -24.52
CA THR A 303 4.84 -16.60 -24.56
C THR A 303 4.94 -17.77 -23.58
N PRO A 304 5.92 -18.67 -23.72
CA PRO A 304 6.12 -19.72 -22.74
C PRO A 304 6.35 -19.21 -21.34
N ASN A 305 5.71 -19.86 -20.36
CA ASN A 305 5.91 -19.64 -18.93
C ASN A 305 7.02 -20.55 -18.39
N PRO A 306 7.52 -20.29 -17.16
CA PRO A 306 8.32 -21.24 -16.40
C PRO A 306 7.60 -22.57 -16.22
N THR A 307 8.33 -23.68 -16.26
CA THR A 307 7.80 -24.96 -15.84
C THR A 307 8.04 -25.13 -14.34
N ALA A 308 6.98 -25.25 -13.56
CA ALA A 308 7.05 -25.39 -12.12
C ALA A 308 6.68 -26.81 -11.69
N THR A 309 7.51 -27.43 -10.86
CA THR A 309 7.28 -28.78 -10.31
C THR A 309 7.49 -28.78 -8.81
N LEU A 310 6.62 -29.51 -8.09
CA LEU A 310 6.73 -29.70 -6.65
C LEU A 310 7.33 -31.08 -6.36
N TRP A 311 8.17 -31.13 -5.36
CA TRP A 311 8.87 -32.33 -4.92
C TRP A 311 8.76 -32.49 -3.42
N VAL A 312 8.73 -33.75 -2.95
CA VAL A 312 8.85 -34.05 -1.53
C VAL A 312 10.07 -34.96 -1.31
N VAL A 313 10.84 -34.67 -0.28
CA VAL A 313 12.03 -35.41 0.13
C VAL A 313 11.95 -35.74 1.63
N ASP A 314 12.31 -36.96 2.00
CA ASP A 314 12.48 -37.35 3.40
C ASP A 314 13.82 -36.75 3.92
N LEU A 315 13.79 -36.11 5.09
CA LEU A 315 14.98 -35.52 5.73
C LEU A 315 15.75 -36.47 6.61
N ASP A 316 15.39 -37.78 6.62
CA ASP A 316 16.11 -38.84 7.34
C ASP A 316 17.52 -39.00 6.78
N GLN A 317 18.52 -38.56 7.54
CA GLN A 317 19.93 -38.51 7.14
C GLN A 317 20.57 -39.90 7.06
N SER A 318 19.91 -40.93 7.59
CA SER A 318 20.38 -42.32 7.45
C SER A 318 20.22 -42.87 6.02
N LYS A 319 19.47 -42.17 5.15
CA LYS A 319 19.17 -42.57 3.77
C LYS A 319 19.70 -41.55 2.79
N THR A 320 20.07 -42.01 1.59
CA THR A 320 20.32 -41.09 0.46
C THR A 320 19.04 -40.30 0.14
N PRO A 321 19.09 -38.99 0.07
CA PRO A 321 17.92 -38.16 -0.27
C PRO A 321 17.29 -38.61 -1.59
N SER A 322 16.00 -38.94 -1.56
CA SER A 322 15.23 -39.34 -2.74
C SER A 322 14.00 -38.46 -2.84
N SER A 323 14.01 -37.53 -3.79
CA SER A 323 12.87 -36.65 -4.04
C SER A 323 11.82 -37.35 -4.90
N ARG A 324 10.56 -37.17 -4.57
CA ARG A 324 9.39 -37.63 -5.35
C ARG A 324 8.57 -36.44 -5.78
N ASP A 325 8.14 -36.43 -7.04
CA ASP A 325 7.31 -35.36 -7.59
C ASP A 325 5.85 -35.49 -7.11
N VAL A 326 5.29 -34.35 -6.76
CA VAL A 326 3.87 -34.16 -6.42
C VAL A 326 3.10 -34.06 -7.73
N LYS A 327 2.20 -35.02 -7.99
CA LYS A 327 1.49 -35.11 -9.28
C LYS A 327 0.27 -34.19 -9.30
N PRO A 328 0.23 -33.15 -10.16
CA PRO A 328 -0.95 -32.31 -10.33
C PRO A 328 -2.20 -33.12 -10.68
N PRO A 329 -3.41 -32.65 -10.31
CA PRO A 329 -4.65 -33.31 -10.70
C PRO A 329 -4.84 -33.28 -12.22
N THR A 330 -5.59 -34.25 -12.73
CA THR A 330 -5.79 -34.43 -14.18
C THR A 330 -6.39 -33.23 -14.90
N ARG A 331 -7.14 -32.41 -14.19
CA ARG A 331 -7.74 -31.17 -14.72
C ARG A 331 -6.72 -30.17 -15.25
N VAL A 332 -5.54 -30.10 -14.66
CA VAL A 332 -4.50 -29.10 -14.99
C VAL A 332 -3.20 -29.72 -15.48
N ARG A 333 -3.00 -31.01 -15.29
CA ARG A 333 -1.74 -31.72 -15.57
C ARG A 333 -1.24 -31.59 -17.00
N ASP A 334 -2.16 -31.69 -17.96
CA ASP A 334 -1.82 -31.78 -19.40
C ASP A 334 -1.78 -30.39 -20.08
N GLN A 335 -1.84 -29.32 -19.31
CA GLN A 335 -1.77 -27.94 -19.78
C GLN A 335 -0.84 -27.11 -18.91
N ASP A 336 -0.45 -25.93 -19.41
CA ASP A 336 0.27 -24.95 -18.61
C ASP A 336 -0.54 -24.61 -17.34
N HIS A 337 0.09 -24.71 -16.19
CA HIS A 337 -0.56 -24.51 -14.89
C HIS A 337 0.38 -23.81 -13.91
N TYR A 338 -0.23 -23.31 -12.85
CA TYR A 338 0.45 -22.73 -11.70
C TYR A 338 0.04 -23.48 -10.44
N PHE A 339 0.85 -23.40 -9.39
CA PHE A 339 0.40 -23.62 -8.02
C PHE A 339 0.53 -22.29 -7.25
N THR A 340 -0.49 -21.95 -6.45
CA THR A 340 -0.58 -20.67 -5.75
C THR A 340 -0.44 -20.78 -4.24
N GLY A 341 -0.59 -21.99 -3.70
CA GLY A 341 -0.43 -22.27 -2.28
C GLY A 341 0.04 -23.70 -2.04
N VAL A 342 0.90 -23.87 -1.05
CA VAL A 342 1.41 -25.16 -0.55
C VAL A 342 1.44 -25.10 0.97
N ALA A 343 0.88 -26.11 1.63
CA ALA A 343 0.93 -26.26 3.09
C ALA A 343 0.87 -27.73 3.50
N TRP A 344 1.52 -28.11 4.58
CA TRP A 344 1.39 -29.43 5.15
C TRP A 344 0.04 -29.56 5.88
N VAL A 345 -0.66 -30.68 5.65
CA VAL A 345 -1.89 -31.08 6.35
C VAL A 345 -1.52 -31.92 7.56
N ASP A 346 -0.65 -32.87 7.30
CA ASP A 346 -0.01 -33.78 8.27
C ASP A 346 1.35 -34.25 7.68
N PRO A 347 2.19 -34.97 8.41
CA PRO A 347 3.51 -35.39 7.87
C PRO A 347 3.46 -36.22 6.59
N ASP A 348 2.34 -36.85 6.27
CA ASP A 348 2.13 -37.71 5.09
C ASP A 348 1.30 -37.05 3.98
N THR A 349 0.80 -35.81 4.19
CA THR A 349 -0.13 -35.15 3.25
C THR A 349 0.22 -33.67 3.05
N VAL A 350 0.37 -33.24 1.78
CA VAL A 350 0.58 -31.85 1.38
C VAL A 350 -0.69 -31.34 0.70
N GLY A 351 -1.21 -30.21 1.20
CA GLY A 351 -2.25 -29.44 0.54
C GLY A 351 -1.66 -28.52 -0.54
N VAL A 352 -2.22 -28.56 -1.75
CA VAL A 352 -1.77 -27.70 -2.86
C VAL A 352 -2.97 -27.10 -3.58
N VAL A 353 -2.86 -25.82 -3.93
CA VAL A 353 -3.82 -25.12 -4.81
C VAL A 353 -3.22 -24.98 -6.19
N TRP A 354 -3.85 -25.60 -7.17
CA TRP A 354 -3.45 -25.58 -8.57
C TRP A 354 -4.37 -24.66 -9.39
N ARG A 355 -3.80 -23.98 -10.37
CA ARG A 355 -4.55 -23.17 -11.35
C ARG A 355 -4.12 -23.48 -12.77
N ASN A 356 -5.06 -23.46 -13.72
CA ASN A 356 -4.71 -23.44 -15.13
C ASN A 356 -4.13 -22.07 -15.54
N ARG A 357 -3.47 -21.99 -16.69
CA ARG A 357 -2.86 -20.76 -17.21
C ARG A 357 -3.85 -19.61 -17.37
N ALA A 358 -5.07 -19.90 -17.81
CA ALA A 358 -6.14 -18.91 -17.94
C ALA A 358 -6.69 -18.42 -16.60
N GLN A 359 -6.30 -19.05 -15.49
CA GLN A 359 -6.73 -18.72 -14.13
C GLN A 359 -8.25 -18.65 -13.93
N ASN A 360 -8.99 -19.46 -14.68
CA ASN A 360 -10.43 -19.61 -14.55
C ASN A 360 -10.82 -20.96 -13.92
N ILE A 361 -9.85 -21.82 -13.59
CA ILE A 361 -10.00 -23.05 -12.84
C ILE A 361 -8.97 -23.04 -11.68
N SER A 362 -9.45 -23.22 -10.47
CA SER A 362 -8.63 -23.44 -9.26
C SER A 362 -9.03 -24.77 -8.63
N VAL A 363 -8.04 -25.60 -8.30
CA VAL A 363 -8.25 -26.93 -7.73
C VAL A 363 -7.48 -27.02 -6.42
N VAL A 364 -8.18 -27.17 -5.32
CA VAL A 364 -7.62 -27.48 -4.01
C VAL A 364 -7.46 -28.97 -3.89
N THR A 365 -6.27 -29.43 -3.54
CA THR A 365 -5.94 -30.86 -3.48
C THR A 365 -5.24 -31.22 -2.18
N ALA A 366 -5.40 -32.49 -1.77
CA ALA A 366 -4.55 -33.17 -0.79
C ALA A 366 -3.70 -34.22 -1.52
N CYS A 367 -2.40 -34.16 -1.35
CA CYS A 367 -1.43 -35.01 -2.05
C CYS A 367 -0.71 -35.89 -1.03
N SER A 368 -0.99 -37.19 -1.02
CA SER A 368 -0.59 -38.09 0.08
C SER A 368 0.53 -39.08 -0.29
N ALA A 369 1.37 -39.34 0.71
CA ALA A 369 2.41 -40.38 0.65
C ALA A 369 1.80 -41.78 0.37
N PRO A 370 2.56 -42.74 -0.21
CA PRO A 370 3.96 -42.61 -0.64
C PRO A 370 4.12 -42.11 -2.08
N MET A 371 3.05 -41.98 -2.85
CA MET A 371 3.08 -41.71 -4.28
C MET A 371 2.84 -40.24 -4.63
N TRP A 372 2.41 -39.45 -3.69
CA TRP A 372 2.13 -37.99 -3.81
C TRP A 372 1.17 -37.64 -4.96
N PHE A 373 0.17 -38.53 -5.20
CA PHE A 373 -0.96 -38.20 -6.07
C PHE A 373 -1.90 -37.24 -5.37
N CYS A 374 -2.35 -36.25 -6.09
CA CYS A 374 -3.24 -35.22 -5.57
C CYS A 374 -4.70 -35.58 -5.80
N GLU A 375 -5.47 -35.70 -4.73
CA GLU A 375 -6.91 -35.83 -4.74
C GLU A 375 -7.59 -34.46 -4.70
N GLU A 376 -8.59 -34.26 -5.56
CA GLU A 376 -9.33 -33.01 -5.62
C GLU A 376 -10.30 -32.91 -4.43
N LEU A 377 -10.15 -31.88 -3.61
CA LEU A 377 -11.03 -31.58 -2.46
C LEU A 377 -12.13 -30.58 -2.85
N PHE A 378 -11.72 -29.54 -3.54
CA PHE A 378 -12.60 -28.44 -3.96
C PHE A 378 -12.15 -27.89 -5.31
N VAL A 379 -13.11 -27.53 -6.15
CA VAL A 379 -12.85 -26.94 -7.47
C VAL A 379 -13.66 -25.66 -7.61
N GLU A 380 -12.99 -24.56 -7.88
CA GLU A 380 -13.61 -23.32 -8.34
C GLU A 380 -13.45 -23.23 -9.85
N GLU A 381 -14.58 -23.19 -10.58
CA GLU A 381 -14.60 -22.91 -12.02
C GLU A 381 -15.35 -21.60 -12.27
N SER A 382 -14.64 -20.63 -12.83
CA SER A 382 -15.25 -19.36 -13.25
C SER A 382 -15.64 -19.41 -14.71
N GLY A 383 -16.78 -18.77 -15.02
CA GLY A 383 -17.25 -18.64 -16.40
C GLY A 383 -16.29 -17.79 -17.26
N PRO A 384 -16.52 -17.72 -18.56
CA PRO A 384 -15.73 -16.88 -19.45
C PRO A 384 -15.75 -15.42 -18.97
N ARG A 385 -14.65 -14.72 -19.06
CA ARG A 385 -14.44 -13.33 -18.58
C ARG A 385 -14.52 -13.17 -17.07
N ARG A 386 -14.14 -14.22 -16.32
CA ARG A 386 -13.96 -14.18 -14.88
C ARG A 386 -12.73 -14.98 -14.52
N TRP A 387 -12.17 -14.71 -13.37
CA TRP A 387 -11.04 -15.45 -12.81
C TRP A 387 -11.42 -16.05 -11.46
N VAL A 388 -10.70 -17.08 -11.06
CA VAL A 388 -10.91 -17.74 -9.78
C VAL A 388 -10.29 -16.92 -8.63
N THR A 389 -10.89 -17.04 -7.45
CA THR A 389 -10.51 -16.27 -6.26
C THR A 389 -9.80 -17.12 -5.20
N VAL A 390 -9.95 -18.44 -5.23
CA VAL A 390 -9.30 -19.36 -4.28
C VAL A 390 -7.81 -19.45 -4.61
N GLU A 391 -6.97 -18.84 -3.78
CA GLU A 391 -5.49 -18.75 -3.94
C GLU A 391 -4.73 -19.53 -2.87
N ASN A 392 -5.28 -19.59 -1.65
CA ASN A 392 -4.61 -20.17 -0.50
C ASN A 392 -5.11 -21.58 -0.20
N VAL A 393 -4.22 -22.40 0.37
CA VAL A 393 -4.61 -23.69 0.93
C VAL A 393 -5.55 -23.47 2.11
N PRO A 394 -6.67 -24.21 2.20
CA PRO A 394 -7.60 -24.12 3.33
C PRO A 394 -6.92 -24.57 4.64
N LEU A 395 -7.49 -24.15 5.78
CA LEU A 395 -7.09 -24.70 7.06
C LEU A 395 -7.71 -26.07 7.26
N PHE A 396 -6.88 -27.06 7.65
CA PHE A 396 -7.33 -28.40 7.93
C PHE A 396 -7.56 -28.62 9.43
N SER A 397 -8.47 -29.53 9.77
CA SER A 397 -8.65 -30.01 11.13
C SER A 397 -7.42 -30.78 11.59
N LYS A 398 -7.20 -30.88 12.92
CA LYS A 398 -6.04 -31.58 13.50
C LYS A 398 -5.87 -33.02 13.02
N ASN A 399 -6.97 -33.69 12.67
CA ASN A 399 -6.97 -35.07 12.15
C ASN A 399 -6.96 -35.15 10.62
N GLY A 400 -6.86 -34.03 9.91
CA GLY A 400 -6.82 -33.95 8.45
C GLY A 400 -8.11 -34.35 7.73
N THR A 401 -9.21 -34.64 8.44
CA THR A 401 -10.47 -35.16 7.84
C THR A 401 -11.43 -34.09 7.33
N ALA A 402 -11.24 -32.86 7.76
CA ALA A 402 -12.07 -31.72 7.36
C ALA A 402 -11.21 -30.49 7.07
N PHE A 403 -11.76 -29.54 6.33
CA PHE A 403 -11.08 -28.27 6.03
C PHE A 403 -12.07 -27.10 5.98
N VAL A 404 -11.58 -25.90 6.22
CA VAL A 404 -12.31 -24.64 6.05
C VAL A 404 -11.51 -23.70 5.13
N GLY A 405 -12.17 -23.13 4.14
CA GLY A 405 -11.55 -22.21 3.16
C GLY A 405 -12.50 -21.12 2.72
N VAL A 406 -11.97 -20.05 2.11
CA VAL A 406 -12.77 -18.97 1.55
C VAL A 406 -13.01 -19.22 0.07
N ALA A 407 -14.26 -19.20 -0.35
CA ALA A 407 -14.65 -19.38 -1.75
C ALA A 407 -15.89 -18.52 -2.07
N PRO A 408 -16.16 -18.23 -3.36
CA PRO A 408 -17.35 -17.50 -3.77
C PRO A 408 -18.63 -18.22 -3.38
N LEU A 409 -19.58 -17.49 -2.79
CA LEU A 409 -20.94 -17.94 -2.55
C LEU A 409 -21.91 -17.05 -3.31
N VAL A 410 -22.77 -17.65 -4.11
CA VAL A 410 -23.84 -16.97 -4.83
C VAL A 410 -25.06 -16.86 -3.91
N ASP A 411 -25.42 -15.65 -3.55
CA ASP A 411 -26.68 -15.32 -2.89
C ASP A 411 -27.64 -14.74 -3.93
N SER A 412 -28.82 -15.34 -4.06
CA SER A 412 -29.81 -14.92 -5.05
C SER A 412 -30.33 -13.48 -4.83
N THR A 413 -30.16 -12.95 -3.65
CA THR A 413 -30.69 -11.63 -3.24
C THR A 413 -29.64 -10.53 -3.23
N SER A 414 -28.41 -10.87 -2.86
CA SER A 414 -27.35 -9.89 -2.54
C SER A 414 -26.19 -9.90 -3.55
N GLY A 415 -26.08 -10.93 -4.38
CA GLY A 415 -24.96 -11.09 -5.33
C GLY A 415 -23.98 -12.20 -4.92
N THR A 416 -22.74 -12.09 -5.37
CA THR A 416 -21.70 -13.10 -5.09
C THR A 416 -20.63 -12.48 -4.19
N TYR A 417 -20.38 -13.11 -3.03
CA TYR A 417 -19.37 -12.67 -2.08
C TYR A 417 -18.45 -13.83 -1.66
N PRO A 418 -17.17 -13.54 -1.28
CA PRO A 418 -16.31 -14.55 -0.69
C PRO A 418 -16.79 -14.89 0.71
N HIS A 419 -17.04 -16.18 0.96
CA HIS A 419 -17.53 -16.71 2.23
C HIS A 419 -16.77 -17.96 2.66
N ILE A 420 -16.90 -18.33 3.93
CA ILE A 420 -16.30 -19.54 4.47
C ILE A 420 -17.11 -20.75 4.05
N HIS A 421 -16.42 -21.74 3.50
CA HIS A 421 -16.93 -23.07 3.19
C HIS A 421 -16.19 -24.10 4.03
N GLN A 422 -16.91 -25.06 4.57
CA GLN A 422 -16.36 -26.23 5.26
C GLN A 422 -16.58 -27.47 4.42
N GLY A 423 -15.54 -28.25 4.23
CA GLY A 423 -15.56 -29.51 3.50
C GLY A 423 -14.97 -30.65 4.29
N SER A 424 -15.20 -31.88 3.81
CA SER A 424 -14.54 -33.10 4.27
C SER A 424 -13.56 -33.58 3.23
N THR A 425 -12.45 -34.18 3.66
CA THR A 425 -11.49 -34.79 2.75
C THR A 425 -12.03 -36.06 2.10
N ASP A 426 -12.98 -36.74 2.75
CA ASP A 426 -13.58 -37.99 2.23
C ASP A 426 -14.72 -37.76 1.24
N VAL A 427 -15.39 -36.61 1.31
CA VAL A 427 -16.58 -36.30 0.53
C VAL A 427 -16.38 -34.97 -0.21
N ARG A 428 -16.42 -35.02 -1.55
CA ARG A 428 -16.24 -33.84 -2.43
C ARG A 428 -17.44 -32.87 -2.39
N HIS A 429 -17.80 -32.44 -1.19
CA HIS A 429 -18.90 -31.49 -0.97
C HIS A 429 -18.48 -30.49 0.11
N THR A 430 -18.75 -29.24 -0.16
CA THR A 430 -18.55 -28.17 0.82
C THR A 430 -19.88 -27.54 1.21
N ILE A 431 -19.97 -27.11 2.47
CA ILE A 431 -21.14 -26.46 3.03
C ILE A 431 -20.73 -25.03 3.41
N PRO A 432 -21.47 -24.01 2.96
CA PRO A 432 -21.17 -22.64 3.38
C PRO A 432 -21.44 -22.46 4.88
N VAL A 433 -20.52 -21.79 5.54
CA VAL A 433 -20.56 -21.51 7.00
C VAL A 433 -21.06 -20.08 7.24
N THR A 434 -20.66 -19.13 6.39
CA THR A 434 -21.05 -17.73 6.47
C THR A 434 -21.90 -17.30 5.28
N PHE A 435 -22.74 -16.28 5.46
CA PHE A 435 -23.69 -15.78 4.45
C PHE A 435 -23.87 -14.27 4.60
N GLY A 436 -24.32 -13.59 3.56
CA GLY A 436 -24.72 -12.18 3.61
C GLY A 436 -23.97 -11.27 2.64
N PRO A 437 -24.32 -9.97 2.57
CA PRO A 437 -23.72 -9.01 1.63
C PRO A 437 -22.41 -8.39 2.17
N TYR A 438 -21.48 -9.22 2.60
CA TYR A 438 -20.16 -8.80 3.07
C TYR A 438 -19.08 -9.77 2.57
N SER A 439 -17.83 -9.35 2.59
CA SER A 439 -16.69 -10.13 2.11
C SER A 439 -15.84 -10.66 3.25
N VAL A 440 -15.57 -11.96 3.25
CA VAL A 440 -14.54 -12.60 4.07
C VAL A 440 -13.19 -12.47 3.34
N PHE A 441 -12.15 -11.98 4.03
CA PHE A 441 -10.82 -11.78 3.45
C PHE A 441 -9.86 -12.90 3.79
N SER A 442 -9.89 -13.38 5.03
CA SER A 442 -9.01 -14.46 5.49
C SER A 442 -9.60 -15.20 6.68
N ILE A 443 -9.23 -16.46 6.83
CA ILE A 443 -9.45 -17.25 8.04
C ILE A 443 -8.16 -17.17 8.85
N VAL A 444 -8.27 -16.87 10.15
CA VAL A 444 -7.10 -16.69 11.04
C VAL A 444 -6.95 -17.81 12.06
N GLY A 445 -7.98 -18.62 12.27
CA GLY A 445 -7.94 -19.76 13.16
C GLY A 445 -9.18 -20.64 13.06
N TRP A 446 -9.03 -21.90 13.40
CA TRP A 446 -10.13 -22.85 13.51
C TRP A 446 -9.97 -23.72 14.77
N ASP A 447 -10.78 -23.41 15.76
CA ASP A 447 -10.90 -24.20 17.00
C ASP A 447 -11.89 -25.34 16.78
N THR A 448 -11.35 -26.52 16.47
CA THR A 448 -12.15 -27.71 16.22
C THR A 448 -12.69 -28.35 17.49
N GLU A 449 -12.19 -27.98 18.68
CA GLU A 449 -12.67 -28.48 19.98
C GLU A 449 -13.93 -27.73 20.43
N ASN A 450 -13.94 -26.40 20.26
CA ASN A 450 -15.08 -25.54 20.60
C ASN A 450 -15.95 -25.21 19.37
N HIS A 451 -15.66 -25.77 18.22
CA HIS A 451 -16.40 -25.55 16.98
C HIS A 451 -16.47 -24.08 16.52
N HIS A 452 -15.37 -23.34 16.61
CA HIS A 452 -15.30 -21.95 16.22
C HIS A 452 -14.32 -21.68 15.08
N VAL A 453 -14.75 -20.94 14.07
CA VAL A 453 -13.90 -20.42 13.00
C VAL A 453 -13.74 -18.91 13.21
N TYR A 454 -12.49 -18.44 13.28
CA TYR A 454 -12.11 -17.04 13.43
C TYR A 454 -11.65 -16.49 12.08
N TYR A 455 -12.17 -15.33 11.68
CA TYR A 455 -11.91 -14.80 10.36
C TYR A 455 -11.97 -13.27 10.32
N VAL A 456 -11.38 -12.68 9.27
CA VAL A 456 -11.43 -11.25 9.00
C VAL A 456 -12.46 -10.98 7.92
N ALA A 457 -13.37 -10.06 8.19
CA ALA A 457 -14.39 -9.61 7.24
C ALA A 457 -14.68 -8.11 7.41
N ASN A 458 -15.25 -7.50 6.37
CA ASN A 458 -15.88 -6.19 6.50
C ASN A 458 -17.30 -6.32 7.07
N THR A 459 -17.98 -5.18 7.21
CA THR A 459 -19.39 -5.13 7.60
C THR A 459 -20.27 -4.95 6.36
N GLU A 460 -21.56 -5.22 6.47
CA GLU A 460 -22.54 -5.03 5.39
C GLU A 460 -22.63 -3.57 4.93
N THR A 461 -22.41 -2.63 5.86
CA THR A 461 -22.59 -1.20 5.63
C THR A 461 -21.32 -0.49 5.19
N GLU A 462 -20.14 -0.97 5.66
CA GLU A 462 -18.87 -0.30 5.48
C GLU A 462 -17.81 -1.25 4.87
N THR A 463 -17.61 -1.15 3.57
CA THR A 463 -16.70 -2.01 2.83
C THR A 463 -15.23 -1.79 3.15
N GLY A 464 -14.88 -0.60 3.67
CA GLY A 464 -13.51 -0.19 4.03
C GLY A 464 -13.02 -0.66 5.40
N GLU A 465 -13.89 -1.30 6.19
CA GLU A 465 -13.55 -1.85 7.50
C GLU A 465 -12.98 -3.26 7.42
N ARG A 466 -12.24 -3.65 8.44
CA ARG A 466 -11.73 -5.01 8.66
C ARG A 466 -11.85 -5.34 10.14
N HIS A 467 -12.66 -6.34 10.45
CA HIS A 467 -12.95 -6.76 11.81
C HIS A 467 -12.66 -8.25 12.00
N LEU A 468 -12.31 -8.64 13.22
CA LEU A 468 -12.25 -10.03 13.62
C LEU A 468 -13.66 -10.52 13.97
N TRP A 469 -14.02 -11.59 13.32
CA TRP A 469 -15.31 -12.27 13.50
C TRP A 469 -15.12 -13.70 13.99
N ARG A 470 -16.13 -14.24 14.66
CA ARG A 470 -16.22 -15.64 15.04
C ARG A 470 -17.53 -16.21 14.51
N VAL A 471 -17.48 -17.46 14.00
CA VAL A 471 -18.67 -18.19 13.59
C VAL A 471 -18.54 -19.65 14.04
N THR A 472 -19.66 -20.30 14.39
CA THR A 472 -19.68 -21.74 14.68
C THR A 472 -19.54 -22.55 13.38
N ASP A 473 -18.76 -23.62 13.43
CA ASP A 473 -18.58 -24.53 12.30
C ASP A 473 -19.83 -25.41 12.04
N VAL A 474 -19.78 -26.25 11.00
CA VAL A 474 -20.92 -27.09 10.59
C VAL A 474 -21.21 -28.20 11.61
N GLN A 475 -20.23 -28.60 12.42
CA GLN A 475 -20.35 -29.69 13.40
C GLN A 475 -20.91 -29.22 14.75
N ALA A 476 -20.95 -27.88 14.95
CA ALA A 476 -21.49 -27.31 16.18
C ALA A 476 -22.97 -27.69 16.38
N PRO A 477 -23.37 -27.98 17.62
CA PRO A 477 -24.79 -28.10 17.95
C PRO A 477 -25.50 -26.78 17.67
N THR A 478 -26.67 -26.84 17.04
CA THR A 478 -27.45 -25.66 16.68
C THR A 478 -27.90 -24.84 17.91
N PRO A 479 -28.09 -23.51 17.83
CA PRO A 479 -28.02 -22.68 16.60
C PRO A 479 -26.61 -22.22 16.23
N ARG A 480 -26.37 -21.94 14.93
CA ARG A 480 -25.14 -21.31 14.48
C ARG A 480 -25.08 -19.88 14.99
N LEU A 481 -24.00 -19.52 15.66
CA LEU A 481 -23.73 -18.17 16.14
C LEU A 481 -22.68 -17.53 15.23
N GLN A 482 -22.91 -16.29 14.86
CA GLN A 482 -21.96 -15.43 14.17
C GLN A 482 -21.88 -14.09 14.91
N GLU A 483 -20.70 -13.67 15.28
CA GLU A 483 -20.51 -12.42 16.02
C GLU A 483 -19.24 -11.69 15.59
N CYS A 484 -19.27 -10.38 15.66
CA CYS A 484 -18.12 -9.52 15.46
C CYS A 484 -17.43 -9.26 16.79
N LEU A 485 -16.19 -9.72 16.93
CA LEU A 485 -15.42 -9.58 18.17
C LEU A 485 -14.81 -8.19 18.36
N THR A 486 -14.66 -7.41 17.29
CA THR A 486 -13.99 -6.10 17.35
C THR A 486 -14.82 -4.90 16.92
N CYS A 487 -16.07 -5.11 16.43
CA CYS A 487 -16.91 -4.01 15.95
C CYS A 487 -17.32 -3.02 17.05
N HIS A 488 -17.35 -3.48 18.29
CA HIS A 488 -17.78 -2.70 19.46
C HIS A 488 -16.63 -2.13 20.28
N LEU A 489 -15.39 -2.40 19.90
CA LEU A 489 -14.22 -1.99 20.67
C LEU A 489 -13.97 -0.47 20.56
N ASN A 490 -13.95 0.21 21.72
CA ASN A 490 -13.79 1.66 21.85
C ASN A 490 -12.62 2.03 22.76
N TYR A 491 -11.52 1.25 22.78
CA TYR A 491 -10.35 1.52 23.62
C TYR A 491 -9.39 2.54 23.02
N SER A 492 -9.65 3.04 21.82
CA SER A 492 -8.86 4.08 21.14
C SER A 492 -9.73 5.25 20.67
N SER A 493 -9.14 6.42 20.45
CA SER A 493 -9.85 7.59 19.92
C SER A 493 -9.07 8.17 18.72
N PRO A 494 -9.65 8.13 17.51
CA PRO A 494 -10.95 7.53 17.14
C PRO A 494 -10.95 6.00 17.30
N PRO A 495 -12.12 5.35 17.37
CA PRO A 495 -12.23 3.90 17.43
C PRO A 495 -11.54 3.23 16.25
N CYS A 496 -10.90 2.10 16.52
CA CYS A 496 -10.27 1.29 15.48
C CYS A 496 -11.32 0.67 14.55
N ARG A 497 -11.09 0.73 13.24
CA ARG A 497 -11.99 0.18 12.21
C ARG A 497 -11.26 -0.73 11.21
N HIS A 498 -9.97 -0.92 11.42
CA HIS A 498 -9.18 -1.81 10.58
C HIS A 498 -8.22 -2.60 11.47
N PHE A 499 -8.50 -3.91 11.60
CA PHE A 499 -7.74 -4.82 12.45
C PHE A 499 -7.04 -5.88 11.63
N THR A 500 -5.81 -6.21 12.02
CA THR A 500 -5.08 -7.40 11.60
C THR A 500 -4.88 -8.27 12.85
N PRO A 501 -5.62 -9.38 12.99
CA PRO A 501 -5.49 -10.30 14.13
C PRO A 501 -4.38 -11.33 13.88
N HIS A 502 -3.61 -11.65 14.94
CA HIS A 502 -2.60 -12.70 14.95
C HIS A 502 -2.93 -13.69 16.07
N MET A 503 -3.46 -14.86 15.71
CA MET A 503 -3.82 -15.91 16.65
C MET A 503 -2.67 -16.89 16.86
N GLY A 504 -2.55 -17.42 18.06
CA GLY A 504 -1.56 -18.43 18.42
C GLY A 504 -2.00 -19.83 18.02
N PRO A 505 -1.04 -20.76 17.81
CA PRO A 505 -1.37 -22.16 17.61
C PRO A 505 -2.04 -22.73 18.85
N HIS A 506 -3.23 -23.29 18.68
CA HIS A 506 -4.03 -23.90 19.75
C HIS A 506 -4.41 -22.94 20.91
N ASN A 507 -4.26 -21.66 20.73
CA ASN A 507 -4.72 -20.64 21.66
C ASN A 507 -5.75 -19.75 20.95
N TYR A 508 -6.99 -19.87 21.37
CA TYR A 508 -8.13 -19.14 20.82
C TYR A 508 -8.78 -18.22 21.84
N ASN A 509 -8.19 -18.11 23.04
CA ASN A 509 -8.66 -17.23 24.11
C ASN A 509 -8.05 -15.84 24.03
N GLU A 510 -6.78 -15.75 23.63
CA GLU A 510 -6.05 -14.52 23.47
C GLU A 510 -5.61 -14.34 22.01
N VAL A 511 -5.69 -13.08 21.55
CA VAL A 511 -5.30 -12.68 20.20
C VAL A 511 -4.49 -11.39 20.25
N VAL A 512 -3.43 -11.32 19.45
CA VAL A 512 -2.78 -10.03 19.20
C VAL A 512 -3.58 -9.29 18.14
N LEU A 513 -4.11 -8.14 18.49
CA LEU A 513 -4.83 -7.24 17.59
C LEU A 513 -3.94 -6.06 17.21
N GLU A 514 -3.59 -5.98 15.94
CA GLU A 514 -2.96 -4.81 15.36
C GLU A 514 -4.07 -3.89 14.84
N CYS A 515 -4.24 -2.73 15.49
CA CYS A 515 -5.11 -1.67 14.99
C CYS A 515 -4.36 -0.86 13.94
N GLU A 516 -4.78 -0.94 12.69
CA GLU A 516 -4.14 -0.22 11.59
C GLU A 516 -4.78 1.14 11.26
N GLY A 517 -5.84 1.54 11.97
CA GLY A 517 -6.47 2.84 11.76
C GLY A 517 -7.97 2.91 12.04
N PRO A 518 -8.61 4.10 11.84
CA PRO A 518 -8.11 5.33 11.17
C PRO A 518 -7.23 6.22 12.06
N GLY A 519 -7.19 5.99 13.39
CA GLY A 519 -6.30 6.65 14.32
C GLY A 519 -4.85 6.18 14.21
N VAL A 520 -4.01 6.63 15.14
CA VAL A 520 -2.61 6.16 15.19
C VAL A 520 -2.57 4.66 15.46
N PRO A 521 -1.90 3.88 14.61
CA PRO A 521 -1.80 2.43 14.77
C PRO A 521 -1.16 2.02 16.09
N HIS A 522 -1.63 0.91 16.65
CA HIS A 522 -1.12 0.34 17.89
C HIS A 522 -1.43 -1.15 17.96
N THR A 523 -0.70 -1.89 18.79
CA THR A 523 -0.83 -3.34 18.92
C THR A 523 -1.13 -3.71 20.35
N VAL A 524 -2.16 -4.54 20.56
CA VAL A 524 -2.59 -5.00 21.87
C VAL A 524 -2.72 -6.52 21.92
N LEU A 525 -2.49 -7.11 23.09
CA LEU A 525 -2.96 -8.45 23.43
C LEU A 525 -4.38 -8.32 24.00
N TYR A 526 -5.32 -8.99 23.38
CA TYR A 526 -6.75 -8.93 23.72
C TYR A 526 -7.27 -10.29 24.14
N SER A 527 -8.03 -10.34 25.25
CA SER A 527 -8.75 -11.54 25.70
C SER A 527 -10.13 -11.60 25.05
N ILE A 528 -10.38 -12.66 24.28
CA ILE A 528 -11.69 -12.91 23.64
C ILE A 528 -12.71 -13.33 24.70
N LEU A 529 -12.27 -14.01 25.78
CA LEU A 529 -13.16 -14.49 26.83
C LEU A 529 -13.60 -13.38 27.79
N GLU A 530 -12.68 -12.49 28.15
CA GLU A 530 -12.93 -11.40 29.12
C GLU A 530 -13.35 -10.10 28.40
N GLU A 531 -13.27 -10.08 27.08
CA GLU A 531 -13.57 -8.93 26.21
C GLU A 531 -12.79 -7.67 26.60
N GLU A 532 -11.52 -7.83 27.05
CA GLU A 532 -10.69 -6.71 27.48
C GLU A 532 -9.27 -6.76 26.92
N VAL A 533 -8.61 -5.58 26.91
CA VAL A 533 -7.20 -5.44 26.54
C VAL A 533 -6.34 -5.82 27.73
N LEU A 534 -5.57 -6.92 27.61
CA LEU A 534 -4.66 -7.40 28.64
C LEU A 534 -3.35 -6.61 28.69
N LEU A 535 -2.80 -6.27 27.54
CA LEU A 535 -1.50 -5.59 27.43
C LEU A 535 -1.40 -4.78 26.14
N TYR A 536 -0.83 -3.58 26.23
CA TYR A 536 -0.34 -2.85 25.04
C TYR A 536 1.08 -3.34 24.68
N ILE A 537 1.21 -4.07 23.58
CA ILE A 537 2.52 -4.53 23.07
C ILE A 537 3.27 -3.34 22.46
N ASP A 538 2.59 -2.55 21.63
CA ASP A 538 3.07 -1.27 21.13
C ASP A 538 1.94 -0.22 21.16
N ASN A 539 2.16 0.84 21.87
CA ASN A 539 1.23 1.97 21.99
C ASN A 539 1.56 3.13 21.03
N SER A 540 2.60 2.98 20.20
CA SER A 540 3.02 4.01 19.23
C SER A 540 3.13 5.44 19.81
N THR A 541 3.57 5.57 21.05
CA THR A 541 3.60 6.86 21.81
C THR A 541 4.34 7.96 21.06
N ARG A 542 5.46 7.61 20.39
CA ARG A 542 6.22 8.56 19.55
C ARG A 542 5.38 9.09 18.41
N LEU A 543 4.69 8.20 17.69
CA LEU A 543 3.85 8.54 16.55
C LEU A 543 2.63 9.36 16.98
N GLN A 544 2.02 9.03 18.13
CA GLN A 544 0.93 9.83 18.72
C GLN A 544 1.38 11.27 18.99
N LYS A 545 2.55 11.46 19.60
CA LYS A 545 3.12 12.78 19.87
C LYS A 545 3.42 13.56 18.59
N LEU A 546 3.98 12.93 17.57
CA LEU A 546 4.22 13.57 16.28
C LEU A 546 2.91 13.93 15.59
N SER A 547 1.96 13.01 15.57
CA SER A 547 0.64 13.18 14.97
C SER A 547 -0.12 14.38 15.57
N SER A 548 -0.08 14.55 16.91
CA SER A 548 -0.77 15.63 17.60
C SER A 548 -0.22 17.02 17.29
N GLN A 549 0.97 17.12 16.69
CA GLN A 549 1.60 18.39 16.30
C GLN A 549 1.33 18.76 14.84
N MET A 550 0.65 17.91 14.08
CA MET A 550 0.46 18.11 12.64
C MET A 550 -0.94 18.63 12.32
N ALA A 551 -1.03 19.40 11.25
CA ALA A 551 -2.28 19.86 10.65
C ALA A 551 -2.79 18.78 9.67
N TRP A 552 -3.67 17.91 10.17
CA TRP A 552 -4.23 16.81 9.40
C TRP A 552 -5.30 17.27 8.42
N PRO A 553 -5.34 16.71 7.20
CA PRO A 553 -6.48 16.87 6.31
C PRO A 553 -7.77 16.35 6.94
N GLN A 554 -8.87 17.00 6.64
CA GLN A 554 -10.20 16.49 6.96
C GLN A 554 -10.56 15.38 5.98
N ARG A 555 -10.95 14.20 6.48
CA ARG A 555 -11.38 13.07 5.65
C ARG A 555 -12.90 13.02 5.60
N LYS A 556 -13.46 13.07 4.37
CA LYS A 556 -14.91 12.89 4.14
C LYS A 556 -15.11 11.79 3.11
N ASP A 557 -15.96 10.83 3.45
CA ASP A 557 -16.30 9.71 2.59
C ASP A 557 -17.66 9.97 1.94
N TYR A 558 -17.75 9.72 0.62
CA TYR A 558 -18.94 9.91 -0.19
C TYR A 558 -19.30 8.61 -0.92
N ARG A 559 -20.61 8.43 -1.13
CA ARG A 559 -21.15 7.34 -1.94
C ARG A 559 -21.81 7.94 -3.19
N VAL A 560 -21.24 7.66 -4.35
CA VAL A 560 -21.73 8.19 -5.64
C VAL A 560 -22.44 7.09 -6.39
N LYS A 561 -23.75 7.26 -6.59
CA LYS A 561 -24.55 6.33 -7.37
C LYS A 561 -24.29 6.55 -8.86
N LEU A 562 -23.84 5.51 -9.54
CA LEU A 562 -23.55 5.49 -10.96
C LEU A 562 -24.64 4.80 -11.76
N GLU A 563 -24.51 4.88 -13.09
CA GLU A 563 -25.41 4.22 -14.04
C GLU A 563 -25.42 2.69 -13.81
N GLY A 564 -26.60 2.07 -13.89
CA GLY A 564 -26.77 0.65 -13.58
C GLY A 564 -26.91 0.33 -12.08
N GLY A 565 -26.98 1.35 -11.19
CA GLY A 565 -27.26 1.18 -9.76
C GLY A 565 -26.04 0.87 -8.90
N PHE A 566 -24.84 0.82 -9.48
CA PHE A 566 -23.59 0.69 -8.73
C PHE A 566 -23.30 1.95 -7.88
N VAL A 567 -22.71 1.75 -6.71
CA VAL A 567 -22.33 2.82 -5.79
C VAL A 567 -20.83 2.85 -5.65
N ALA A 568 -20.17 3.86 -6.23
CA ALA A 568 -18.75 4.10 -6.06
C ALA A 568 -18.46 4.67 -4.67
N GLN A 569 -17.39 4.20 -4.04
CA GLN A 569 -16.89 4.74 -2.77
C GLN A 569 -15.84 5.80 -3.08
N VAL A 570 -15.93 6.95 -2.44
CA VAL A 570 -15.00 8.06 -2.66
C VAL A 570 -14.54 8.61 -1.32
N ARG A 571 -13.24 8.83 -1.18
CA ARG A 571 -12.66 9.54 -0.05
C ARG A 571 -12.01 10.82 -0.51
N LEU A 572 -12.40 11.94 0.10
CA LEU A 572 -11.76 13.23 -0.06
C LEU A 572 -10.88 13.51 1.15
N SER A 573 -9.62 13.82 0.89
CA SER A 573 -8.72 14.46 1.86
C SER A 573 -8.75 15.96 1.56
N ILE A 574 -9.43 16.72 2.43
CA ILE A 574 -9.75 18.13 2.27
C ILE A 574 -8.77 18.94 3.13
N PRO A 575 -8.35 20.15 2.72
CA PRO A 575 -7.45 20.97 3.51
C PRO A 575 -7.91 21.15 4.97
N PRO A 576 -6.99 21.24 5.94
CA PRO A 576 -7.34 21.37 7.35
C PRO A 576 -8.11 22.65 7.69
N GLU A 577 -7.92 23.72 6.91
CA GLU A 577 -8.60 25.01 7.04
C GLU A 577 -10.04 25.01 6.50
N PHE A 578 -10.48 23.94 5.87
CA PHE A 578 -11.81 23.89 5.26
C PHE A 578 -12.94 24.04 6.29
N THR A 579 -13.87 24.93 5.99
CA THR A 579 -15.16 25.12 6.68
C THR A 579 -16.28 25.18 5.66
N GLU A 580 -17.45 24.63 5.97
CA GLU A 580 -18.60 24.60 5.05
C GLU A 580 -19.24 25.98 4.83
N GLU A 581 -18.91 26.94 5.71
CA GLU A 581 -19.47 28.29 5.68
C GLU A 581 -18.68 29.27 4.78
N GLU A 582 -17.46 28.89 4.38
CA GLU A 582 -16.58 29.73 3.59
C GLU A 582 -16.61 29.35 2.09
N ALA A 583 -16.64 30.36 1.23
CA ALA A 583 -16.72 30.19 -0.23
C ALA A 583 -15.35 29.88 -0.89
N PHE A 584 -14.46 29.11 -0.20
CA PHE A 584 -13.20 28.69 -0.80
C PHE A 584 -13.40 27.55 -1.78
N ILE A 585 -12.75 27.66 -2.94
CA ILE A 585 -12.71 26.60 -3.94
C ILE A 585 -11.29 26.04 -4.07
N TYR A 586 -11.17 24.70 -4.06
CA TYR A 586 -9.89 24.01 -4.00
C TYR A 586 -9.63 23.19 -5.27
N PRO A 587 -8.40 23.23 -5.81
CA PRO A 587 -7.98 22.31 -6.86
C PRO A 587 -8.12 20.85 -6.43
N VAL A 588 -8.40 19.96 -7.39
CA VAL A 588 -8.65 18.55 -7.15
C VAL A 588 -7.58 17.69 -7.83
N VAL A 589 -6.99 16.78 -7.09
CA VAL A 589 -6.05 15.78 -7.63
C VAL A 589 -6.61 14.39 -7.38
N VAL A 590 -6.99 13.71 -8.45
CA VAL A 590 -7.57 12.35 -8.41
C VAL A 590 -6.45 11.32 -8.49
N ARG A 591 -6.37 10.44 -7.50
CA ARG A 591 -5.48 9.27 -7.54
C ARG A 591 -6.22 8.11 -8.19
N VAL A 592 -5.78 7.73 -9.38
CA VAL A 592 -6.41 6.69 -10.18
C VAL A 592 -5.81 5.32 -9.83
N GLY A 593 -6.67 4.39 -9.45
CA GLY A 593 -6.34 2.97 -9.26
C GLY A 593 -6.60 2.16 -10.52
N GLY A 594 -6.72 0.84 -10.36
CA GLY A 594 -7.13 0.02 -11.49
C GLY A 594 -6.86 -1.46 -11.38
N VAL A 595 -6.03 -1.90 -10.45
CA VAL A 595 -5.82 -3.35 -10.25
C VAL A 595 -7.15 -3.97 -9.78
N PRO A 596 -7.73 -4.91 -10.55
CA PRO A 596 -8.96 -5.56 -10.14
C PRO A 596 -8.80 -6.28 -8.79
N GLY A 597 -9.76 -6.06 -7.88
CA GLY A 597 -9.73 -6.57 -6.51
C GLY A 597 -9.01 -5.66 -5.49
N GLN A 598 -8.35 -4.60 -5.92
CA GLN A 598 -7.74 -3.62 -5.00
C GLN A 598 -8.80 -2.66 -4.46
N GLN A 599 -8.68 -2.27 -3.18
CA GLN A 599 -9.52 -1.28 -2.53
C GLN A 599 -8.67 -0.11 -2.04
N ARG A 600 -9.07 1.14 -2.35
CA ARG A 600 -8.37 2.37 -1.93
C ARG A 600 -9.09 3.09 -0.81
N VAL A 601 -10.41 3.05 -0.79
CA VAL A 601 -11.22 3.66 0.26
C VAL A 601 -11.34 2.68 1.43
N HIS A 602 -10.42 2.79 2.39
CA HIS A 602 -10.35 1.95 3.59
C HIS A 602 -9.89 2.76 4.80
N HIS A 603 -10.08 2.22 6.00
CA HIS A 603 -9.80 2.93 7.26
C HIS A 603 -8.36 2.72 7.80
N ARG A 604 -7.42 2.26 6.98
CA ARG A 604 -6.01 2.19 7.39
C ARG A 604 -5.39 3.57 7.56
N TRP A 605 -4.46 3.66 8.50
CA TRP A 605 -3.57 4.80 8.65
C TRP A 605 -2.77 5.00 7.37
N ASN A 606 -2.75 6.21 6.87
CA ASN A 606 -1.98 6.55 5.69
C ASN A 606 -1.48 7.99 5.78
N VAL A 607 -0.18 8.17 5.56
CA VAL A 607 0.49 9.46 5.40
C VAL A 607 1.25 9.41 4.09
N ASP A 608 0.65 9.95 3.05
CA ASP A 608 1.13 9.88 1.67
C ASP A 608 1.15 11.27 1.00
N TRP A 609 1.41 11.26 -0.30
CA TRP A 609 1.41 12.49 -1.09
C TRP A 609 0.05 13.21 -1.09
N GLY A 610 -1.07 12.48 -1.01
CA GLY A 610 -2.40 13.07 -0.84
C GLY A 610 -2.52 13.86 0.48
N THR A 611 -1.95 13.33 1.56
CA THR A 611 -1.85 14.04 2.85
C THR A 611 -1.05 15.34 2.71
N TYR A 612 0.08 15.31 2.00
CA TYR A 612 0.88 16.49 1.72
C TYR A 612 0.11 17.52 0.86
N LEU A 613 -0.53 17.08 -0.22
CA LEU A 613 -1.30 17.97 -1.10
C LEU A 613 -2.40 18.69 -0.34
N ALA A 614 -3.15 17.97 0.49
CA ALA A 614 -4.25 18.57 1.25
C ALA A 614 -3.76 19.48 2.39
N SER A 615 -2.75 19.06 3.15
CA SER A 615 -2.26 19.81 4.30
C SER A 615 -1.38 21.00 3.92
N ASN A 616 -0.53 20.86 2.90
CA ASN A 616 0.49 21.85 2.54
C ASN A 616 0.07 22.77 1.39
N LYS A 617 -0.49 22.15 0.34
CA LYS A 617 -0.84 22.90 -0.90
C LYS A 617 -2.28 23.39 -0.88
N SER A 618 -3.07 22.99 0.11
CA SER A 618 -4.51 23.27 0.15
C SER A 618 -5.22 22.77 -1.12
N TRP A 619 -4.86 21.57 -1.60
CA TRP A 619 -5.52 20.87 -2.70
C TRP A 619 -6.31 19.69 -2.16
N VAL A 620 -7.46 19.39 -2.75
CA VAL A 620 -8.24 18.21 -2.39
C VAL A 620 -7.64 16.99 -3.09
N ALA A 621 -7.25 15.99 -2.30
CA ALA A 621 -6.87 14.68 -2.83
C ALA A 621 -8.08 13.74 -2.80
N MET A 622 -8.34 13.07 -3.93
CA MET A 622 -9.51 12.21 -4.14
C MET A 622 -9.07 10.79 -4.45
N ASP A 623 -9.51 9.85 -3.61
CA ASP A 623 -9.43 8.41 -3.85
C ASP A 623 -10.78 7.85 -4.23
N VAL A 624 -10.83 6.97 -5.23
CA VAL A 624 -12.09 6.43 -5.77
C VAL A 624 -12.00 4.92 -5.95
N ASP A 625 -12.99 4.19 -5.45
CA ASP A 625 -13.24 2.78 -5.75
C ASP A 625 -14.42 2.66 -6.71
N VAL A 626 -14.10 2.33 -7.94
CA VAL A 626 -15.06 2.11 -9.06
C VAL A 626 -15.33 0.63 -9.29
N ARG A 627 -16.11 0.27 -10.30
CA ARG A 627 -16.24 -1.12 -10.73
C ARG A 627 -14.87 -1.71 -11.05
N GLY A 628 -14.61 -2.91 -10.55
CA GLY A 628 -13.28 -3.53 -10.50
C GLY A 628 -12.66 -3.54 -9.10
N ALA A 629 -13.05 -2.64 -8.19
CA ALA A 629 -12.52 -2.61 -6.82
C ALA A 629 -12.96 -3.82 -5.99
N GLY A 630 -12.12 -4.18 -5.00
CA GLY A 630 -12.38 -5.26 -4.07
C GLY A 630 -13.22 -4.86 -2.85
N GLY A 631 -13.48 -5.84 -1.97
CA GLY A 631 -14.24 -5.64 -0.73
C GLY A 631 -15.74 -5.44 -0.94
N GLN A 632 -16.20 -5.65 -2.16
CA GLN A 632 -17.59 -5.53 -2.60
C GLN A 632 -18.03 -6.84 -3.30
N GLU A 633 -19.20 -6.81 -3.92
CA GLU A 633 -19.74 -7.92 -4.70
C GLU A 633 -18.79 -8.31 -5.85
N LEU A 634 -18.49 -9.62 -5.97
CA LEU A 634 -17.51 -10.14 -6.94
C LEU A 634 -17.92 -9.87 -8.41
N GLY A 635 -19.22 -9.85 -8.72
CA GLY A 635 -19.68 -9.51 -10.07
C GLY A 635 -19.31 -8.10 -10.50
N LEU A 636 -19.17 -7.16 -9.55
CA LEU A 636 -18.66 -5.81 -9.81
C LEU A 636 -17.15 -5.83 -10.03
N MET A 637 -16.41 -6.65 -9.27
CA MET A 637 -14.97 -6.82 -9.42
C MET A 637 -14.60 -7.37 -10.82
N TYR A 638 -15.44 -8.23 -11.41
CA TYR A 638 -15.20 -8.82 -12.72
C TYR A 638 -15.57 -7.92 -13.92
N LYS A 639 -16.18 -6.75 -13.71
CA LYS A 639 -16.62 -5.86 -14.80
C LYS A 639 -15.52 -5.40 -15.77
N PRO A 640 -14.27 -5.15 -15.32
CA PRO A 640 -13.18 -4.79 -16.23
C PRO A 640 -12.65 -5.94 -17.08
N ALA A 641 -13.05 -7.17 -16.79
CA ALA A 641 -12.52 -8.35 -17.48
C ALA A 641 -12.66 -8.26 -19.00
N TRP A 642 -11.59 -8.60 -19.71
CA TRP A 642 -11.44 -8.61 -21.17
C TRP A 642 -11.43 -7.22 -21.84
N ASN A 643 -11.65 -6.15 -21.10
CA ASN A 643 -11.58 -4.78 -21.63
C ASN A 643 -11.11 -3.80 -20.55
N LEU A 644 -9.87 -4.01 -20.05
CA LEU A 644 -9.24 -3.14 -19.06
C LEU A 644 -9.17 -1.69 -19.56
N GLY A 645 -9.44 -0.73 -18.69
CA GLY A 645 -9.46 0.69 -19.00
C GLY A 645 -10.68 1.15 -19.79
N ALA A 646 -11.80 0.44 -19.69
CA ALA A 646 -13.09 0.84 -20.23
C ALA A 646 -14.02 1.28 -19.10
N VAL A 647 -14.68 0.34 -18.44
CA VAL A 647 -15.68 0.64 -17.40
C VAL A 647 -15.09 1.41 -16.21
N GLU A 648 -13.86 1.12 -15.83
CA GLU A 648 -13.17 1.84 -14.73
C GLU A 648 -12.96 3.32 -15.07
N VAL A 649 -12.64 3.60 -16.33
CA VAL A 649 -12.42 4.96 -16.85
C VAL A 649 -13.72 5.73 -16.89
N ASP A 650 -14.78 5.12 -17.44
CA ASP A 650 -16.10 5.73 -17.50
C ASP A 650 -16.64 6.06 -16.11
N ASP A 651 -16.47 5.14 -15.16
CA ASP A 651 -16.86 5.34 -13.77
C ASP A 651 -16.09 6.47 -13.08
N HIS A 652 -14.77 6.54 -13.25
CA HIS A 652 -13.96 7.64 -12.68
C HIS A 652 -14.43 9.00 -13.22
N LEU A 653 -14.66 9.13 -14.53
CA LEU A 653 -15.16 10.39 -15.13
C LEU A 653 -16.55 10.75 -14.60
N ALA A 654 -17.43 9.75 -14.45
CA ALA A 654 -18.78 9.96 -13.93
C ALA A 654 -18.75 10.39 -12.45
N VAL A 655 -17.89 9.78 -11.62
CA VAL A 655 -17.70 10.16 -10.21
C VAL A 655 -17.17 11.58 -10.11
N VAL A 656 -16.10 11.91 -10.83
CA VAL A 656 -15.51 13.26 -10.81
C VAL A 656 -16.55 14.30 -11.22
N ARG A 657 -17.27 14.08 -12.32
CA ARG A 657 -18.36 14.99 -12.77
C ARG A 657 -19.42 15.17 -11.69
N SER A 658 -19.93 14.07 -11.14
CA SER A 658 -20.99 14.11 -10.10
C SER A 658 -20.56 14.87 -8.84
N LEU A 659 -19.28 14.77 -8.43
CA LEU A 659 -18.79 15.49 -7.26
C LEU A 659 -18.53 16.97 -7.55
N LEU A 660 -17.99 17.30 -8.72
CA LEU A 660 -17.82 18.70 -9.15
C LEU A 660 -19.16 19.44 -9.27
N GLU A 661 -20.24 18.75 -9.64
CA GLU A 661 -21.60 19.31 -9.70
C GLU A 661 -22.25 19.50 -8.32
N LYS A 662 -21.86 18.66 -7.32
CA LYS A 662 -22.50 18.63 -6.00
C LYS A 662 -21.77 19.39 -4.92
N LEU A 663 -20.46 19.52 -5.05
CA LEU A 663 -19.58 20.07 -4.02
C LEU A 663 -18.98 21.39 -4.53
N GLU A 664 -19.59 22.50 -4.14
CA GLU A 664 -19.25 23.85 -4.59
C GLU A 664 -17.81 24.26 -4.24
N PHE A 665 -17.18 23.62 -3.24
CA PHE A 665 -15.80 23.89 -2.85
C PHE A 665 -14.75 23.21 -3.75
N LEU A 666 -15.15 22.41 -4.75
CA LEU A 666 -14.24 21.80 -5.73
C LEU A 666 -14.10 22.68 -6.97
N ASP A 667 -12.87 23.00 -7.35
CA ASP A 667 -12.59 23.82 -8.53
C ASP A 667 -12.70 23.01 -9.83
N VAL A 668 -13.74 23.30 -10.58
CA VAL A 668 -14.01 22.64 -11.88
C VAL A 668 -12.95 22.93 -12.95
N SER A 669 -12.17 24.01 -12.80
CA SER A 669 -11.13 24.42 -13.76
C SER A 669 -9.76 23.81 -13.43
N ARG A 670 -9.55 23.31 -12.18
CA ARG A 670 -8.29 22.81 -11.66
C ARG A 670 -8.43 21.36 -11.19
N VAL A 671 -8.76 20.48 -12.12
CA VAL A 671 -8.87 19.04 -11.86
C VAL A 671 -7.74 18.32 -12.58
N ALA A 672 -6.94 17.54 -11.85
CA ALA A 672 -5.88 16.73 -12.41
C ALA A 672 -5.98 15.29 -11.91
N ALA A 673 -5.33 14.35 -12.60
CA ALA A 673 -5.27 12.97 -12.17
C ALA A 673 -3.84 12.42 -12.27
N TYR A 674 -3.52 11.44 -11.43
CA TYR A 674 -2.29 10.67 -11.54
C TYR A 674 -2.53 9.22 -11.18
N GLY A 675 -1.66 8.33 -11.67
CA GLY A 675 -1.69 6.92 -11.34
C GLY A 675 -0.37 6.23 -11.62
N TRP A 676 -0.19 5.05 -11.06
CA TRP A 676 1.02 4.26 -11.09
C TRP A 676 0.76 2.88 -11.68
N GLY A 677 1.67 2.34 -12.51
CA GLY A 677 1.52 1.02 -13.13
C GLY A 677 0.21 0.88 -13.92
N HIS A 678 -0.69 -0.02 -13.48
CA HIS A 678 -2.06 -0.13 -14.01
C HIS A 678 -2.86 1.17 -13.79
N GLY A 679 -2.74 1.81 -12.61
CA GLY A 679 -3.35 3.13 -12.37
C GLY A 679 -2.81 4.20 -13.30
N GLY A 680 -1.52 4.15 -13.66
CA GLY A 680 -0.91 5.01 -14.68
C GLY A 680 -1.50 4.79 -16.08
N TYR A 681 -1.77 3.55 -16.43
CA TYR A 681 -2.52 3.20 -17.64
C TYR A 681 -3.93 3.80 -17.62
N ASN A 682 -4.67 3.59 -16.51
CA ASN A 682 -6.03 4.12 -16.39
C ASN A 682 -6.04 5.66 -16.38
N ALA A 683 -5.06 6.33 -15.75
CA ALA A 683 -4.93 7.79 -15.81
C ALA A 683 -4.73 8.28 -17.26
N ALA A 684 -3.87 7.62 -18.04
CA ALA A 684 -3.68 7.94 -19.45
C ALA A 684 -4.96 7.66 -20.28
N ARG A 685 -5.68 6.58 -19.97
CA ARG A 685 -6.98 6.26 -20.59
C ARG A 685 -8.03 7.31 -20.28
N LEU A 686 -8.11 7.78 -19.02
CA LEU A 686 -8.99 8.87 -18.60
C LEU A 686 -8.79 10.10 -19.48
N LEU A 687 -7.54 10.56 -19.65
CA LEU A 687 -7.22 11.71 -20.48
C LEU A 687 -7.65 11.53 -21.94
N ALA A 688 -7.47 10.32 -22.48
CA ALA A 688 -7.84 9.97 -23.85
C ALA A 688 -9.35 9.90 -24.08
N HIS A 689 -10.15 9.56 -23.04
CA HIS A 689 -11.61 9.45 -23.07
C HIS A 689 -12.37 10.70 -22.62
N ASP A 690 -11.72 11.62 -21.91
CA ASP A 690 -12.33 12.83 -21.36
C ASP A 690 -12.70 13.82 -22.46
N THR A 691 -13.87 13.60 -23.09
CA THR A 691 -14.41 14.46 -24.15
C THR A 691 -14.81 15.84 -23.64
N ASP A 692 -15.26 15.92 -22.41
CA ASP A 692 -15.79 17.14 -21.79
C ASP A 692 -14.68 18.02 -21.21
N ARG A 693 -13.43 17.56 -21.28
CA ARG A 693 -12.26 18.25 -20.76
C ARG A 693 -12.36 18.58 -19.27
N LEU A 694 -12.86 17.63 -18.50
CA LEU A 694 -12.89 17.73 -17.04
C LEU A 694 -11.48 17.82 -16.42
N LEU A 695 -10.52 17.12 -17.05
CA LEU A 695 -9.15 17.06 -16.58
C LEU A 695 -8.27 18.08 -17.29
N ALA A 696 -7.62 18.97 -16.55
CA ALA A 696 -6.62 19.91 -17.04
C ALA A 696 -5.36 19.17 -17.51
N CYS A 697 -4.92 18.18 -16.76
CA CYS A 697 -3.76 17.36 -17.11
C CYS A 697 -3.74 16.02 -16.33
N ILE A 698 -2.86 15.10 -16.78
CA ILE A 698 -2.58 13.88 -16.03
C ILE A 698 -1.07 13.60 -15.96
N ALA A 699 -0.68 12.85 -14.91
CA ALA A 699 0.63 12.24 -14.79
C ALA A 699 0.48 10.72 -14.72
N ALA A 700 1.14 10.01 -15.64
CA ALA A 700 1.18 8.55 -15.68
C ALA A 700 2.59 8.08 -15.27
N LEU A 701 2.65 7.37 -14.13
CA LEU A 701 3.90 6.90 -13.53
C LEU A 701 4.05 5.41 -13.83
N ASN A 702 5.18 5.04 -14.40
CA ASN A 702 5.52 3.67 -14.82
C ASN A 702 4.32 2.97 -15.50
N PRO A 703 3.63 3.61 -16.48
CA PRO A 703 2.35 3.12 -16.97
C PRO A 703 2.51 1.88 -17.84
N VAL A 704 1.64 0.91 -17.67
CA VAL A 704 1.35 -0.05 -18.73
C VAL A 704 0.78 0.73 -19.92
N THR A 705 1.22 0.46 -21.15
CA THR A 705 0.76 1.18 -22.34
C THR A 705 0.14 0.26 -23.37
N ASP A 706 0.44 -1.02 -23.28
CA ASP A 706 -0.12 -2.09 -24.08
C ASP A 706 -0.05 -3.39 -23.31
N TRP A 707 -1.18 -4.02 -23.07
CA TRP A 707 -1.28 -5.23 -22.26
C TRP A 707 -0.55 -6.44 -22.85
N SER A 708 -0.37 -6.51 -24.16
CA SER A 708 0.40 -7.59 -24.81
C SER A 708 1.90 -7.57 -24.47
N LEU A 709 2.40 -6.47 -23.90
CA LEU A 709 3.80 -6.30 -23.52
C LEU A 709 4.05 -6.60 -22.04
N TYR A 710 3.00 -6.84 -21.27
CA TYR A 710 3.10 -7.03 -19.82
C TYR A 710 3.10 -8.52 -19.44
N SER A 711 3.22 -8.82 -18.14
CA SER A 711 3.33 -10.17 -17.59
C SER A 711 2.19 -11.08 -18.03
N SER A 712 2.53 -12.32 -18.42
CA SER A 712 1.55 -13.36 -18.79
C SER A 712 0.57 -13.66 -17.67
N TYR A 713 1.08 -13.88 -16.44
CA TYR A 713 0.24 -14.22 -15.28
C TYR A 713 -0.80 -13.14 -14.97
N TYR A 714 -0.35 -11.88 -14.91
CA TYR A 714 -1.22 -10.75 -14.63
C TYR A 714 -2.22 -10.51 -15.76
N THR A 715 -1.71 -10.38 -16.98
CA THR A 715 -2.54 -9.95 -18.12
C THR A 715 -3.49 -11.02 -18.57
N GLU A 716 -3.07 -12.29 -18.66
CA GLU A 716 -3.94 -13.37 -19.10
C GLU A 716 -5.05 -13.68 -18.10
N LYS A 717 -4.84 -13.40 -16.79
CA LYS A 717 -5.89 -13.45 -15.75
C LYS A 717 -7.07 -12.55 -16.08
N TYR A 718 -6.80 -11.33 -16.53
CA TYR A 718 -7.82 -10.32 -16.73
C TYR A 718 -8.28 -10.17 -18.19
N MET A 719 -7.40 -10.45 -19.14
CA MET A 719 -7.64 -10.22 -20.57
C MET A 719 -7.73 -11.50 -21.41
N GLY A 720 -7.32 -12.65 -20.84
CA GLY A 720 -7.20 -13.89 -21.61
C GLY A 720 -6.08 -13.85 -22.66
N THR A 721 -6.09 -14.76 -23.62
CA THR A 721 -5.11 -14.80 -24.72
C THR A 721 -5.38 -13.70 -25.77
N SER A 722 -4.30 -13.08 -26.27
CA SER A 722 -4.37 -12.06 -27.33
C SER A 722 -4.52 -12.66 -28.74
N ARG A 723 -4.47 -13.99 -28.88
CA ARG A 723 -4.50 -14.69 -30.17
C ARG A 723 -5.86 -14.58 -30.87
N VAL A 724 -5.82 -14.59 -32.18
CA VAL A 724 -7.02 -14.66 -33.04
C VAL A 724 -7.47 -16.13 -33.17
N VAL A 725 -8.04 -16.65 -32.09
CA VAL A 725 -8.58 -18.01 -31.99
C VAL A 725 -9.96 -17.98 -31.34
N PRO A 726 -10.78 -19.04 -31.50
CA PRO A 726 -12.03 -19.14 -30.75
C PRO A 726 -11.77 -19.04 -29.25
N GLY A 727 -12.46 -18.12 -28.56
CA GLY A 727 -12.21 -17.85 -27.15
C GLY A 727 -11.05 -16.89 -26.86
N GLY A 728 -10.36 -16.36 -27.86
CA GLY A 728 -9.33 -15.33 -27.68
C GLY A 728 -9.90 -13.91 -27.67
N ASN A 729 -9.16 -12.98 -27.07
CA ASN A 729 -9.57 -11.59 -26.82
C ASN A 729 -8.77 -10.57 -27.65
N TYR A 730 -8.45 -10.87 -28.89
CA TYR A 730 -7.68 -9.97 -29.76
C TYR A 730 -8.23 -8.53 -29.79
N ARG A 731 -9.57 -8.37 -29.90
CA ARG A 731 -10.21 -7.05 -29.94
C ARG A 731 -10.02 -6.27 -28.64
N GLY A 732 -10.16 -6.92 -27.48
CA GLY A 732 -9.93 -6.27 -26.20
C GLY A 732 -8.52 -5.73 -26.06
N TYR A 733 -7.52 -6.45 -26.55
CA TYR A 733 -6.13 -5.96 -26.59
C TYR A 733 -5.95 -4.75 -27.51
N GLU A 734 -6.60 -4.75 -28.70
CA GLU A 734 -6.55 -3.57 -29.58
C GLU A 734 -7.27 -2.36 -28.96
N GLU A 735 -8.43 -2.56 -28.37
CA GLU A 735 -9.24 -1.51 -27.76
C GLU A 735 -8.58 -0.93 -26.50
N SER A 736 -7.83 -1.72 -25.77
CA SER A 736 -7.12 -1.30 -24.54
C SER A 736 -5.77 -0.64 -24.83
N SER A 737 -5.18 -0.81 -26.04
CA SER A 737 -3.84 -0.29 -26.36
C SER A 737 -3.81 1.25 -26.45
N LEU A 738 -2.99 1.89 -25.60
CA LEU A 738 -2.72 3.33 -25.69
C LEU A 738 -1.91 3.68 -26.95
N LEU A 739 -1.11 2.74 -27.46
CA LEU A 739 -0.30 2.94 -28.65
C LEU A 739 -1.16 3.17 -29.89
N LEU A 740 -2.25 2.42 -30.01
CA LEU A 740 -3.21 2.53 -31.12
C LEU A 740 -4.10 3.78 -30.98
N ARG A 741 -4.27 4.27 -29.74
CA ARG A 741 -5.07 5.44 -29.42
C ARG A 741 -4.26 6.74 -29.26
N ALA A 742 -3.00 6.76 -29.70
CA ALA A 742 -2.12 7.91 -29.54
C ALA A 742 -2.73 9.23 -30.05
N SER A 743 -3.58 9.21 -31.09
CA SER A 743 -4.25 10.41 -31.62
C SER A 743 -5.22 11.06 -30.65
N SER A 744 -5.76 10.34 -29.66
CA SER A 744 -6.69 10.88 -28.66
C SER A 744 -6.01 11.86 -27.68
N PHE A 745 -4.68 11.84 -27.60
CA PHE A 745 -3.93 12.80 -26.78
C PHE A 745 -3.67 14.16 -27.44
N LYS A 746 -4.23 14.41 -28.62
CA LYS A 746 -4.07 15.69 -29.30
C LYS A 746 -4.68 16.83 -28.48
N ASN A 747 -3.89 17.89 -28.23
CA ASN A 747 -4.28 19.04 -27.42
C ASN A 747 -4.63 18.68 -25.95
N ARG A 748 -3.97 17.64 -25.41
CA ARG A 748 -4.06 17.22 -24.01
C ARG A 748 -2.71 17.37 -23.33
N THR A 749 -2.71 17.63 -22.03
CA THR A 749 -1.49 17.81 -21.24
C THR A 749 -1.16 16.51 -20.51
N LEU A 750 -0.06 15.86 -20.94
CA LEU A 750 0.38 14.56 -20.46
C LEU A 750 1.82 14.65 -19.95
N LEU A 751 2.06 14.08 -18.74
CA LEU A 751 3.37 13.76 -18.20
C LEU A 751 3.53 12.24 -18.10
N LEU A 752 4.56 11.71 -18.73
CA LEU A 752 5.02 10.35 -18.56
C LEU A 752 6.23 10.33 -17.61
N VAL A 753 6.17 9.53 -16.57
CA VAL A 753 7.28 9.32 -15.64
C VAL A 753 7.66 7.84 -15.68
N HIS A 754 8.96 7.50 -15.74
CA HIS A 754 9.36 6.08 -15.72
C HIS A 754 10.78 5.87 -15.21
N GLY A 755 10.98 4.80 -14.43
CA GLY A 755 12.28 4.28 -14.04
C GLY A 755 12.90 3.45 -15.18
N SER A 756 14.15 3.71 -15.55
CA SER A 756 14.76 2.99 -16.69
C SER A 756 15.11 1.53 -16.36
N ALA A 757 15.21 1.19 -15.06
CA ALA A 757 15.47 -0.17 -14.58
C ALA A 757 14.21 -0.85 -14.02
N ASP A 758 13.02 -0.38 -14.39
CA ASP A 758 11.76 -1.00 -14.00
C ASP A 758 11.69 -2.44 -14.54
N SER A 759 11.69 -3.40 -13.63
CA SER A 759 11.62 -4.83 -13.94
C SER A 759 10.19 -5.35 -14.06
N ASP A 760 9.21 -4.64 -13.52
CA ASP A 760 7.79 -5.00 -13.56
C ASP A 760 7.11 -4.47 -14.81
N VAL A 761 6.97 -3.16 -14.93
CA VAL A 761 6.50 -2.49 -16.15
C VAL A 761 7.71 -1.97 -16.90
N HIS A 762 8.25 -2.76 -17.81
CA HIS A 762 9.48 -2.40 -18.51
C HIS A 762 9.41 -1.02 -19.17
N TYR A 763 10.50 -0.27 -19.12
CA TYR A 763 10.61 1.07 -19.70
C TYR A 763 10.23 1.16 -21.17
N ASP A 764 10.26 0.04 -21.90
CA ASP A 764 9.81 -0.04 -23.30
C ASP A 764 8.34 0.32 -23.49
N HIS A 765 7.48 0.19 -22.46
CA HIS A 765 6.11 0.68 -22.47
C HIS A 765 6.07 2.19 -22.76
N THR A 766 6.77 2.99 -21.96
CA THR A 766 6.85 4.44 -22.16
C THR A 766 7.54 4.80 -23.48
N LEU A 767 8.60 4.13 -23.85
CA LEU A 767 9.31 4.41 -25.12
C LEU A 767 8.42 4.16 -26.34
N LYS A 768 7.63 3.08 -26.34
CA LYS A 768 6.69 2.78 -27.44
C LYS A 768 5.57 3.80 -27.51
N LEU A 769 5.01 4.24 -26.36
CA LEU A 769 4.00 5.29 -26.33
C LEU A 769 4.58 6.63 -26.80
N SER A 770 5.76 7.01 -26.32
CA SER A 770 6.49 8.22 -26.78
C SER A 770 6.67 8.21 -28.29
N ARG A 771 7.09 7.06 -28.86
CA ARG A 771 7.22 6.91 -30.32
C ARG A 771 5.89 7.08 -31.05
N ALA A 772 4.80 6.52 -30.49
CA ALA A 772 3.46 6.61 -31.09
C ALA A 772 2.96 8.07 -31.08
N LEU A 773 3.11 8.78 -29.97
CA LEU A 773 2.74 10.18 -29.80
C LEU A 773 3.56 11.09 -30.76
N THR A 774 4.88 10.90 -30.81
CA THR A 774 5.79 11.63 -31.72
C THR A 774 5.40 11.46 -33.18
N LYS A 775 5.10 10.21 -33.60
CA LYS A 775 4.62 9.94 -34.98
C LYS A 775 3.32 10.66 -35.33
N LYS A 776 2.50 11.00 -34.32
CA LYS A 776 1.25 11.75 -34.49
C LYS A 776 1.43 13.27 -34.31
N GLY A 777 2.68 13.74 -34.08
CA GLY A 777 3.00 15.15 -33.85
C GLY A 777 2.42 15.69 -32.55
N ILE A 778 2.22 14.86 -31.54
CA ILE A 778 1.67 15.23 -30.25
C ILE A 778 2.81 15.58 -29.29
N ILE A 779 2.69 16.75 -28.66
CA ILE A 779 3.65 17.23 -27.66
C ILE A 779 3.21 16.70 -26.30
N PHE A 780 4.15 16.14 -25.54
CA PHE A 780 3.98 15.64 -24.18
C PHE A 780 5.26 15.90 -23.37
N ARG A 781 5.19 15.72 -22.06
CA ARG A 781 6.37 15.77 -21.19
C ARG A 781 6.75 14.35 -20.79
N GLN A 782 8.05 14.12 -20.61
CA GLN A 782 8.58 12.85 -20.11
C GLN A 782 9.69 13.12 -19.12
N GLN A 783 9.63 12.46 -17.95
CA GLN A 783 10.68 12.40 -16.95
C GLN A 783 11.14 10.95 -16.83
N THR A 784 12.43 10.71 -17.08
CA THR A 784 13.02 9.39 -16.88
C THR A 784 13.95 9.43 -15.66
N TYR A 785 13.82 8.44 -14.81
CA TYR A 785 14.73 8.21 -13.68
C TYR A 785 15.66 7.05 -14.03
N THR A 786 16.92 7.39 -14.27
CA THR A 786 17.94 6.43 -14.72
C THR A 786 18.27 5.47 -13.58
N ASP A 787 18.31 4.17 -13.89
CA ASP A 787 18.63 3.06 -13.00
C ASP A 787 17.67 2.89 -11.78
N GLU A 788 16.52 3.57 -11.84
CA GLU A 788 15.45 3.39 -10.85
C GLU A 788 14.46 2.31 -11.30
N GLY A 789 13.96 1.54 -10.30
CA GLY A 789 12.96 0.49 -10.48
C GLY A 789 11.53 1.01 -10.53
N HIS A 790 10.55 0.09 -10.36
CA HIS A 790 9.11 0.39 -10.42
C HIS A 790 8.66 1.40 -9.35
N ASP A 791 9.16 1.30 -8.13
CA ASP A 791 8.72 2.12 -6.99
C ASP A 791 9.39 3.50 -6.93
N LEU A 792 10.41 3.76 -7.77
CA LEU A 792 11.17 5.02 -7.80
C LEU A 792 11.66 5.45 -6.40
N GLU A 793 12.00 4.49 -5.55
CA GLU A 793 12.18 4.67 -4.11
C GLU A 793 13.26 5.70 -3.77
N ARG A 794 14.41 5.64 -4.46
CA ARG A 794 15.56 6.52 -4.15
C ARG A 794 15.38 7.95 -4.62
N VAL A 795 14.39 8.20 -5.48
CA VAL A 795 14.15 9.51 -6.11
C VAL A 795 12.80 10.13 -5.76
N GLN A 796 12.08 9.60 -4.79
CA GLN A 796 10.73 10.03 -4.43
C GLN A 796 10.62 11.52 -4.13
N LEU A 797 11.61 12.12 -3.47
CA LEU A 797 11.60 13.56 -3.21
C LEU A 797 11.63 14.38 -4.51
N HIS A 798 12.48 13.99 -5.49
CA HIS A 798 12.53 14.64 -6.78
C HIS A 798 11.27 14.36 -7.60
N LEU A 799 10.73 13.15 -7.51
CA LEU A 799 9.49 12.74 -8.15
C LEU A 799 8.33 13.65 -7.72
N TYR A 800 8.09 13.76 -6.41
CA TYR A 800 6.97 14.57 -5.91
C TYR A 800 7.12 16.06 -6.21
N ARG A 801 8.34 16.61 -6.17
CA ARG A 801 8.61 17.98 -6.63
C ARG A 801 8.34 18.15 -8.13
N THR A 802 8.66 17.16 -8.94
CA THR A 802 8.39 17.17 -10.38
C THR A 802 6.90 17.15 -10.66
N LEU A 803 6.14 16.30 -9.94
CA LEU A 803 4.69 16.23 -10.05
C LEU A 803 4.03 17.52 -9.60
N GLU A 804 4.45 18.07 -8.46
CA GLU A 804 3.98 19.36 -7.94
C GLU A 804 4.19 20.49 -8.97
N ALA A 805 5.42 20.68 -9.44
CA ALA A 805 5.74 21.70 -10.44
C ALA A 805 5.01 21.47 -11.78
N TYR A 806 4.68 20.24 -12.11
CA TYR A 806 3.89 19.91 -13.28
C TYR A 806 2.43 20.32 -13.10
N LEU A 807 1.81 19.97 -11.97
CA LEU A 807 0.41 20.30 -11.66
C LEU A 807 0.20 21.80 -11.53
N GLU A 808 1.10 22.53 -10.86
CA GLU A 808 1.06 23.99 -10.75
C GLU A 808 1.06 24.70 -12.12
N ARG A 809 1.75 24.11 -13.12
CA ARG A 809 1.74 24.64 -14.48
C ARG A 809 0.51 24.24 -15.29
N CYS A 810 -0.16 23.17 -14.92
CA CYS A 810 -1.39 22.72 -15.56
C CYS A 810 -2.59 23.54 -15.11
N PHE A 811 -2.61 23.91 -13.85
CA PHE A 811 -3.71 24.68 -13.29
C PHE A 811 -3.63 26.13 -13.74
N PRO A 812 -4.78 26.75 -14.12
CA PRO A 812 -4.80 28.19 -14.37
C PRO A 812 -4.38 28.94 -13.11
N PRO A 813 -3.69 30.08 -13.23
CA PRO A 813 -3.31 30.88 -12.09
C PRO A 813 -4.55 31.36 -11.33
N TYR A 814 -4.42 31.49 -10.02
CA TYR A 814 -5.46 32.12 -9.20
C TYR A 814 -5.63 33.58 -9.64
N ASN A 815 -6.88 34.05 -9.67
CA ASN A 815 -7.13 35.47 -9.86
C ASN A 815 -6.82 36.27 -8.55
N GLU A 816 -6.75 37.63 -8.62
CA GLU A 816 -6.41 38.46 -7.46
C GLU A 816 -7.40 38.27 -6.30
N GLU A 817 -8.66 38.02 -6.60
CA GLU A 817 -9.72 37.81 -5.61
C GLU A 817 -9.55 36.46 -4.89
N GLU A 818 -9.25 35.38 -5.65
CA GLU A 818 -8.94 34.06 -5.10
C GLU A 818 -7.65 34.07 -4.26
N MET A 819 -6.62 34.82 -4.70
CA MET A 819 -5.38 34.98 -3.94
C MET A 819 -5.60 35.68 -2.60
N SER A 820 -6.38 36.76 -2.58
CA SER A 820 -6.69 37.48 -1.35
C SER A 820 -7.49 36.62 -0.35
N LEU A 821 -8.36 35.74 -0.85
CA LEU A 821 -9.16 34.83 -0.03
C LEU A 821 -8.31 33.68 0.54
N LEU A 822 -7.42 33.07 -0.26
CA LEU A 822 -6.62 31.94 0.15
C LEU A 822 -5.43 32.28 1.05
N PHE A 823 -4.78 33.41 0.80
CA PHE A 823 -3.50 33.78 1.43
C PHE A 823 -3.53 35.04 2.27
N GLY A 824 -4.68 35.75 2.34
CA GLY A 824 -4.83 37.02 3.01
C GLY A 824 -4.35 38.21 2.15
N GLN A 825 -4.77 39.42 2.51
CA GLN A 825 -4.44 40.66 1.74
C GLN A 825 -2.95 40.99 1.69
N ASP A 826 -2.14 40.45 2.60
CA ASP A 826 -0.70 40.69 2.68
C ASP A 826 0.16 39.83 1.75
N ALA A 827 -0.47 38.87 1.00
CA ALA A 827 0.23 37.96 0.10
C ALA A 827 0.18 38.38 -1.38
N LEU A 828 -0.36 39.57 -1.69
CA LEU A 828 -0.30 40.13 -3.05
C LEU A 828 1.12 40.67 -3.33
N PRO A 829 1.76 40.27 -4.46
CA PRO A 829 3.12 40.73 -4.79
C PRO A 829 3.26 42.21 -4.99
#